data_8ed0101b5baff91e767b584339b60fd3
#
_entry.id   8ed0101b5baff91e767b584339b60fd3
#
_cell.length_a   1.000
_cell.length_b   1.000
_cell.length_c   1.000
_cell.angle_alpha   90.00
_cell.angle_beta   90.00
_cell.angle_gamma   90.00
#
_symmetry.space_group_name_H-M   'P 1'
#
loop_
_entity.id
_entity.type
_entity.pdbx_description
1 polymer ?
#
loop_
_entity_poly.entity_id
_entity_poly.type
_entity_poly.pdbx_seq_one_letter_code
_entity_poly.pdbx_strand_id
1 'polypeptide(L)'
;MKRLIYVGMILIVLSIDIRAGSAQEYSAATKRLLMKTERLLEESERLNKPLEIPQRLSHQFHIRYLNGEPCVSGFMRVNSDLHESDLLSIGVSVRRKIGDIWSMTIPLHSLGKLKDLKGIERIAVDTPIRKRLDLAGADVKLLHVHQGIGLSQTYAGTDVVVGILDGGFDYTHPAFRDGGGVSRIRAVWDQVDESGTPPAGFSSGSEYTDNETIQNKAHDVAGTEGSHGSHVGGISGGRGADVNGLYTGMAPDADLVLVSLGWGATDIWDGIEYIFNYATRQDKPAVVNMSLGEHIGPHDGTSLTDQVFDRLAGSGKILVGAAGNEADSELHISHHFSGDTIATGPYMFYDEDEDAEFALIEIWGSPNTHMSIAGGLFDTATGTFVAQSAFYASDGSEYEEVSFYNGIDGEAGFIVAAVAKNTDNQSPNIQLELLNTTSLAMVLFITSANSTVHLWHVYEVPFQDLGYPALFQAGDSESTIGEIGGTGKSVISVGAYTTKNSYTDINGQQQQIADYREIGELATFSSRGPTRDGRVKPDITAPGNVVVAPISSFDTETAQMEEIIVALVSNNWPYAAFEGTSMSTPVVTGIVALMLEANPDLTKDQIMDILKQTAREDDDTGDIPDTGSHLWGFGKIDAQAAVMATEEYTGISSNGQNIPRHFSLEDNYPNPFNPTTTIQYRLPRTTAVHISIYNMKGQRITTLVDGEIEAGYHKVIWEARDVSSGVYFYRISADEYSAVGKCLLIK
;
A
#
# COMPACT_ATOMS: atom_id res chain seq x y z
N MET A 1 14.69 -57.74 -10.38
CA MET A 1 13.53 -58.35 -11.02
C MET A 1 12.29 -57.58 -10.63
N LYS A 2 11.79 -56.86 -11.53
CA LYS A 2 11.00 -55.66 -11.47
C LYS A 2 9.67 -55.82 -12.12
N ARG A 3 8.65 -55.38 -11.57
CA ARG A 3 7.35 -55.25 -12.23
C ARG A 3 6.98 -53.78 -12.30
N LEU A 4 6.98 -53.22 -13.51
CA LEU A 4 6.26 -52.02 -13.88
C LEU A 4 4.77 -52.30 -13.86
N ILE A 5 4.02 -51.40 -13.25
CA ILE A 5 2.58 -51.33 -13.43
C ILE A 5 2.30 -50.10 -14.27
N TYR A 6 1.83 -50.32 -15.49
CA TYR A 6 1.27 -49.31 -16.40
C TYR A 6 -0.17 -49.02 -15.97
N VAL A 7 -0.47 -47.79 -15.63
CA VAL A 7 -1.84 -47.32 -15.56
C VAL A 7 -2.17 -46.74 -16.95
N GLY A 8 -3.00 -47.45 -17.68
CA GLY A 8 -3.47 -47.04 -18.99
C GLY A 8 -4.48 -45.92 -18.89
N MET A 9 -4.10 -44.76 -19.39
CA MET A 9 -5.01 -43.66 -19.65
C MET A 9 -5.73 -43.97 -20.98
N ILE A 10 -7.00 -44.30 -20.93
CA ILE A 10 -7.84 -44.49 -22.13
C ILE A 10 -8.12 -43.09 -22.71
N LEU A 11 -7.35 -42.72 -23.71
CA LEU A 11 -7.70 -41.66 -24.64
C LEU A 11 -8.80 -42.16 -25.58
N ILE A 12 -10.03 -41.71 -25.34
CA ILE A 12 -11.08 -41.84 -26.34
C ILE A 12 -10.83 -40.73 -27.36
N VAL A 13 -10.12 -41.09 -28.45
CA VAL A 13 -10.05 -40.28 -29.66
C VAL A 13 -11.34 -40.53 -30.42
N LEU A 14 -12.29 -39.62 -30.31
CA LEU A 14 -13.39 -39.50 -31.22
C LEU A 14 -12.81 -39.02 -32.57
N SER A 15 -12.65 -39.94 -33.51
CA SER A 15 -12.38 -39.64 -34.91
C SER A 15 -13.59 -38.90 -35.50
N ILE A 16 -13.51 -37.60 -35.64
CA ILE A 16 -14.43 -36.79 -36.39
C ILE A 16 -14.02 -36.91 -37.86
N ASP A 17 -14.90 -37.55 -38.64
CA ASP A 17 -14.81 -37.65 -40.12
C ASP A 17 -14.86 -36.23 -40.72
N ILE A 18 -13.70 -35.73 -41.18
CA ILE A 18 -13.61 -34.44 -41.88
C ILE A 18 -14.11 -34.62 -43.30
N ARG A 19 -15.39 -34.41 -43.53
CA ARG A 19 -15.88 -34.06 -44.86
C ARG A 19 -15.66 -32.57 -45.10
N ALA A 20 -14.99 -32.24 -46.19
CA ALA A 20 -14.63 -30.89 -46.61
C ALA A 20 -15.90 -30.03 -46.89
N GLY A 21 -16.38 -29.36 -45.87
CA GLY A 21 -17.23 -28.19 -45.87
C GLY A 21 -16.60 -27.27 -44.81
N SER A 22 -16.54 -25.95 -45.05
CA SER A 22 -15.89 -24.96 -44.16
C SER A 22 -16.25 -25.24 -42.72
N ALA A 23 -15.26 -25.70 -41.94
CA ALA A 23 -15.42 -26.03 -40.53
C ALA A 23 -15.82 -24.76 -39.78
N GLN A 24 -16.95 -24.76 -39.07
CA GLN A 24 -17.36 -23.66 -38.22
C GLN A 24 -16.29 -23.38 -37.18
N GLU A 25 -15.85 -22.13 -37.09
CA GLU A 25 -14.88 -21.70 -36.12
C GLU A 25 -15.59 -21.25 -34.82
N TYR A 26 -15.22 -21.83 -33.68
CA TYR A 26 -15.69 -21.43 -32.37
C TYR A 26 -14.60 -20.68 -31.61
N SER A 27 -14.92 -19.54 -31.01
CA SER A 27 -13.99 -18.86 -30.08
C SER A 27 -13.66 -19.78 -28.92
N ALA A 28 -12.48 -19.54 -28.26
CA ALA A 28 -12.08 -20.33 -27.11
C ALA A 28 -13.10 -20.26 -25.95
N ALA A 29 -13.77 -19.11 -25.78
CA ALA A 29 -14.85 -18.92 -24.83
C ALA A 29 -16.08 -19.77 -25.19
N THR A 30 -16.49 -19.78 -26.47
CA THR A 30 -17.59 -20.60 -26.94
C THR A 30 -17.34 -22.09 -26.73
N LYS A 31 -16.14 -22.58 -27.05
CA LYS A 31 -15.74 -23.98 -26.84
C LYS A 31 -15.80 -24.35 -25.33
N ARG A 32 -15.34 -23.51 -24.46
CA ARG A 32 -15.39 -23.75 -22.99
C ARG A 32 -16.82 -23.77 -22.48
N LEU A 33 -17.66 -22.84 -22.93
CA LEU A 33 -19.06 -22.80 -22.54
C LEU A 33 -19.80 -24.05 -23.04
N LEU A 34 -19.60 -24.45 -24.29
CA LEU A 34 -20.22 -25.63 -24.89
C LEU A 34 -19.92 -26.89 -24.07
N MET A 35 -18.67 -27.16 -23.77
CA MET A 35 -18.26 -28.32 -22.95
C MET A 35 -18.88 -28.33 -21.56
N LYS A 36 -18.96 -27.16 -20.91
CA LYS A 36 -19.59 -27.06 -19.58
C LYS A 36 -21.08 -27.21 -19.62
N THR A 37 -21.74 -26.64 -20.64
CA THR A 37 -23.19 -26.72 -20.81
C THR A 37 -23.62 -28.15 -21.15
N GLU A 38 -22.93 -28.87 -22.04
CA GLU A 38 -23.22 -30.28 -22.36
C GLU A 38 -23.21 -31.14 -21.11
N ARG A 39 -22.20 -30.99 -20.23
CA ARG A 39 -22.13 -31.69 -18.94
C ARG A 39 -23.32 -31.40 -18.02
N LEU A 40 -23.72 -30.13 -17.91
CA LEU A 40 -24.85 -29.74 -17.06
C LEU A 40 -26.18 -30.25 -17.59
N LEU A 41 -26.36 -30.29 -18.90
CA LEU A 41 -27.56 -30.84 -19.56
C LEU A 41 -27.63 -32.33 -19.34
N GLU A 42 -26.54 -33.08 -19.55
CA GLU A 42 -26.47 -34.52 -19.29
C GLU A 42 -26.78 -34.86 -17.83
N GLU A 43 -26.27 -34.06 -16.89
CA GLU A 43 -26.51 -34.26 -15.46
C GLU A 43 -27.96 -33.96 -15.07
N SER A 44 -28.56 -32.90 -15.62
CA SER A 44 -29.94 -32.50 -15.43
C SER A 44 -30.91 -33.60 -15.95
N GLU A 45 -30.64 -34.15 -17.14
CA GLU A 45 -31.40 -35.25 -17.70
C GLU A 45 -31.26 -36.53 -16.87
N ARG A 46 -30.03 -36.91 -16.49
CA ARG A 46 -29.75 -38.10 -15.68
C ARG A 46 -30.45 -38.07 -14.32
N LEU A 47 -30.49 -36.87 -13.69
CA LEU A 47 -31.09 -36.70 -12.36
C LEU A 47 -32.56 -36.33 -12.40
N ASN A 48 -33.13 -36.12 -13.58
CA ASN A 48 -34.50 -35.64 -13.80
C ASN A 48 -34.82 -34.39 -12.96
N LYS A 49 -33.84 -33.43 -12.93
CA LYS A 49 -33.94 -32.17 -12.20
C LYS A 49 -33.87 -30.98 -13.17
N PRO A 50 -34.44 -29.81 -12.81
CA PRO A 50 -34.27 -28.60 -13.60
C PRO A 50 -32.79 -28.29 -13.83
N LEU A 51 -32.45 -27.68 -14.97
CA LEU A 51 -31.10 -27.23 -15.27
C LEU A 51 -30.70 -26.08 -14.30
N GLU A 52 -29.85 -26.37 -13.35
CA GLU A 52 -29.27 -25.37 -12.46
C GLU A 52 -27.91 -24.92 -13.00
N ILE A 53 -27.78 -23.62 -13.21
CA ILE A 53 -26.53 -23.02 -13.68
C ILE A 53 -25.69 -22.57 -12.47
N PRO A 54 -24.51 -23.16 -12.27
CA PRO A 54 -23.62 -22.69 -11.19
C PRO A 54 -23.34 -21.19 -11.33
N GLN A 55 -23.38 -20.45 -10.21
CA GLN A 55 -23.18 -19.01 -10.17
C GLN A 55 -21.87 -18.59 -10.86
N ARG A 56 -20.80 -19.34 -10.63
CA ARG A 56 -19.49 -19.14 -11.29
C ARG A 56 -19.60 -19.21 -12.82
N LEU A 57 -20.40 -20.11 -13.38
CA LEU A 57 -20.59 -20.23 -14.82
C LEU A 57 -21.42 -19.07 -15.36
N SER A 58 -22.47 -18.68 -14.62
CA SER A 58 -23.33 -17.53 -14.96
C SER A 58 -22.50 -16.23 -15.04
N HIS A 59 -21.59 -16.01 -14.09
CA HIS A 59 -20.69 -14.84 -14.09
C HIS A 59 -19.63 -14.92 -15.20
N GLN A 60 -19.10 -16.11 -15.49
CA GLN A 60 -18.02 -16.29 -16.48
C GLN A 60 -18.47 -16.04 -17.92
N PHE A 61 -19.76 -16.25 -18.25
CA PHE A 61 -20.33 -16.18 -19.61
C PHE A 61 -21.53 -15.24 -19.71
N HIS A 62 -21.77 -14.39 -18.72
CA HIS A 62 -22.88 -13.45 -18.67
C HIS A 62 -24.25 -14.13 -19.03
N ILE A 63 -24.52 -15.29 -18.36
CA ILE A 63 -25.76 -16.04 -18.56
C ILE A 63 -26.90 -15.26 -17.90
N ARG A 64 -27.98 -14.99 -18.70
CA ARG A 64 -29.17 -14.29 -18.23
C ARG A 64 -30.37 -15.21 -18.40
N TYR A 65 -31.33 -15.10 -17.49
CA TYR A 65 -32.60 -15.80 -17.64
C TYR A 65 -33.59 -14.94 -18.44
N LEU A 66 -34.00 -15.42 -19.60
CA LEU A 66 -35.03 -14.81 -20.44
C LEU A 66 -36.22 -15.74 -20.49
N ASN A 67 -37.39 -15.27 -20.04
CA ASN A 67 -38.61 -16.10 -19.92
C ASN A 67 -38.41 -17.41 -19.15
N GLY A 68 -37.53 -17.41 -18.14
CA GLY A 68 -37.20 -18.57 -17.34
C GLY A 68 -36.14 -19.50 -17.93
N GLU A 69 -35.61 -19.22 -19.12
CA GLU A 69 -34.56 -20.00 -19.77
C GLU A 69 -33.17 -19.32 -19.63
N PRO A 70 -32.14 -20.08 -19.29
CA PRO A 70 -30.78 -19.55 -19.24
C PRO A 70 -30.23 -19.34 -20.66
N CYS A 71 -29.85 -18.10 -21.00
CA CYS A 71 -29.40 -17.67 -22.32
C CYS A 71 -28.05 -16.95 -22.22
N VAL A 72 -27.26 -17.04 -23.30
CA VAL A 72 -26.10 -16.20 -23.55
C VAL A 72 -26.32 -15.33 -24.77
N SER A 73 -25.67 -14.17 -24.83
CA SER A 73 -25.54 -13.36 -26.04
C SER A 73 -24.28 -13.75 -26.79
N GLY A 74 -24.17 -13.36 -28.05
CA GLY A 74 -22.96 -13.57 -28.84
C GLY A 74 -23.05 -13.01 -30.23
N PHE A 75 -21.96 -13.17 -30.97
CA PHE A 75 -21.85 -12.81 -32.38
C PHE A 75 -21.63 -14.05 -33.24
N MET A 76 -22.18 -14.05 -34.43
CA MET A 76 -21.81 -15.04 -35.45
C MET A 76 -21.50 -14.34 -36.76
N ARG A 77 -20.51 -14.87 -37.47
CA ARG A 77 -20.29 -14.55 -38.87
C ARG A 77 -21.02 -15.59 -39.69
N VAL A 78 -21.79 -15.12 -40.68
CA VAL A 78 -22.67 -15.95 -41.50
C VAL A 78 -22.44 -15.67 -42.99
N ASN A 79 -22.80 -16.64 -43.81
CA ASN A 79 -22.88 -16.45 -45.26
C ASN A 79 -24.33 -16.62 -45.75
N SER A 80 -24.51 -16.61 -47.09
CA SER A 80 -25.83 -16.64 -47.74
C SER A 80 -26.64 -17.90 -47.49
N ASP A 81 -26.07 -18.97 -46.97
CA ASP A 81 -26.71 -20.26 -46.76
C ASP A 81 -27.53 -20.32 -45.46
N LEU A 82 -27.32 -19.37 -44.53
CA LEU A 82 -28.06 -19.31 -43.29
C LEU A 82 -29.26 -18.38 -43.39
N HIS A 83 -30.44 -18.91 -43.04
CA HIS A 83 -31.63 -18.12 -42.88
C HIS A 83 -32.01 -17.92 -41.42
N GLU A 84 -32.56 -16.76 -41.08
CA GLU A 84 -32.97 -16.46 -39.69
C GLU A 84 -34.00 -17.46 -39.15
N SER A 85 -34.84 -18.00 -40.02
CA SER A 85 -35.78 -19.06 -39.70
C SER A 85 -35.13 -20.33 -39.14
N ASP A 86 -33.91 -20.63 -39.59
CA ASP A 86 -33.17 -21.81 -39.14
C ASP A 86 -32.73 -21.64 -37.69
N LEU A 87 -32.27 -20.43 -37.31
CA LEU A 87 -31.92 -20.06 -35.96
C LEU A 87 -33.15 -20.04 -35.05
N LEU A 88 -34.27 -19.47 -35.51
CA LEU A 88 -35.50 -19.45 -34.74
C LEU A 88 -36.05 -20.86 -34.47
N SER A 89 -35.86 -21.79 -35.42
CA SER A 89 -36.31 -23.19 -35.27
C SER A 89 -35.65 -23.94 -34.11
N ILE A 90 -34.47 -23.48 -33.68
CA ILE A 90 -33.73 -24.02 -32.53
C ILE A 90 -33.77 -23.09 -31.29
N GLY A 91 -34.62 -22.05 -31.31
CA GLY A 91 -34.83 -21.12 -30.22
C GLY A 91 -33.82 -19.96 -30.14
N VAL A 92 -32.93 -19.81 -31.10
CA VAL A 92 -31.97 -18.71 -31.16
C VAL A 92 -32.60 -17.49 -31.81
N SER A 93 -32.57 -16.35 -31.13
CA SER A 93 -33.10 -15.09 -31.65
C SER A 93 -32.01 -14.15 -32.13
N VAL A 94 -32.18 -13.59 -33.32
CA VAL A 94 -31.28 -12.58 -33.87
C VAL A 94 -31.67 -11.21 -33.33
N ARG A 95 -30.71 -10.48 -32.76
CA ARG A 95 -30.93 -9.13 -32.19
C ARG A 95 -30.63 -8.03 -33.21
N ARG A 96 -29.53 -8.13 -33.93
CA ARG A 96 -29.10 -7.16 -34.97
C ARG A 96 -28.26 -7.85 -36.03
N LYS A 97 -28.26 -7.28 -37.24
CA LYS A 97 -27.44 -7.68 -38.39
C LYS A 97 -26.67 -6.50 -38.93
N ILE A 98 -25.35 -6.66 -39.06
CA ILE A 98 -24.43 -5.69 -39.66
C ILE A 98 -23.61 -6.45 -40.71
N GLY A 99 -24.05 -6.42 -41.98
CA GLY A 99 -23.46 -7.24 -43.04
C GLY A 99 -23.55 -8.74 -42.72
N ASP A 100 -22.40 -9.39 -42.72
CA ASP A 100 -22.25 -10.83 -42.43
C ASP A 100 -22.12 -11.13 -40.92
N ILE A 101 -22.11 -10.11 -40.07
CA ILE A 101 -21.99 -10.27 -38.59
C ILE A 101 -23.38 -10.04 -37.97
N TRP A 102 -23.90 -11.08 -37.32
CA TRP A 102 -25.18 -11.06 -36.61
C TRP A 102 -24.96 -11.19 -35.09
N SER A 103 -25.62 -10.35 -34.31
CA SER A 103 -25.71 -10.53 -32.87
C SER A 103 -26.97 -11.30 -32.51
N MET A 104 -26.87 -12.21 -31.53
CA MET A 104 -27.93 -13.13 -31.19
C MET A 104 -28.05 -13.38 -29.69
N THR A 105 -29.19 -13.90 -29.28
CA THR A 105 -29.44 -14.50 -27.99
C THR A 105 -29.64 -16.00 -28.17
N ILE A 106 -28.88 -16.81 -27.44
CA ILE A 106 -28.78 -18.25 -27.57
C ILE A 106 -29.20 -18.89 -26.25
N PRO A 107 -30.32 -19.65 -26.19
CA PRO A 107 -30.61 -20.53 -25.06
C PRO A 107 -29.49 -21.57 -24.90
N LEU A 108 -29.04 -21.85 -23.66
CA LEU A 108 -27.92 -22.76 -23.43
C LEU A 108 -28.16 -24.16 -24.06
N HIS A 109 -29.37 -24.66 -23.98
CA HIS A 109 -29.76 -25.97 -24.59
C HIS A 109 -29.67 -25.97 -26.13
N SER A 110 -29.60 -24.81 -26.77
CA SER A 110 -29.52 -24.65 -28.23
C SER A 110 -28.08 -24.42 -28.72
N LEU A 111 -27.13 -24.13 -27.79
CA LEU A 111 -25.74 -23.83 -28.16
C LEU A 111 -25.10 -24.99 -28.95
N GLY A 112 -25.33 -26.23 -28.53
CA GLY A 112 -24.82 -27.43 -29.19
C GLY A 112 -25.47 -27.71 -30.57
N LYS A 113 -26.68 -27.18 -30.83
CA LYS A 113 -27.41 -27.37 -32.10
C LYS A 113 -26.91 -26.45 -33.21
N LEU A 114 -26.19 -25.37 -32.85
CA LEU A 114 -25.62 -24.42 -33.84
C LEU A 114 -24.63 -25.08 -34.78
N LYS A 115 -23.96 -26.15 -34.35
CA LYS A 115 -23.02 -26.91 -35.19
C LYS A 115 -23.66 -27.61 -36.39
N ASP A 116 -24.96 -27.87 -36.30
CA ASP A 116 -25.73 -28.60 -37.34
C ASP A 116 -26.32 -27.66 -38.42
N LEU A 117 -26.22 -26.34 -38.19
CA LEU A 117 -26.73 -25.35 -39.16
C LEU A 117 -25.66 -24.99 -40.19
N LYS A 118 -26.06 -24.94 -41.45
CA LYS A 118 -25.21 -24.47 -42.55
C LYS A 118 -25.16 -22.95 -42.58
N GLY A 119 -24.07 -22.41 -43.12
CA GLY A 119 -23.95 -20.97 -43.33
C GLY A 119 -23.43 -20.19 -42.11
N ILE A 120 -23.10 -20.86 -41.02
CA ILE A 120 -22.37 -20.25 -39.87
C ILE A 120 -20.88 -20.51 -40.10
N GLU A 121 -20.09 -19.44 -40.17
CA GLU A 121 -18.65 -19.49 -40.34
C GLU A 121 -17.92 -19.42 -39.02
N ARG A 122 -18.36 -18.51 -38.11
CA ARG A 122 -17.74 -18.29 -36.79
C ARG A 122 -18.79 -17.96 -35.75
N ILE A 123 -18.58 -18.46 -34.52
CA ILE A 123 -19.40 -18.15 -33.34
C ILE A 123 -18.53 -17.69 -32.22
N ALA A 124 -18.87 -16.55 -31.61
CA ALA A 124 -18.26 -16.01 -30.43
C ALA A 124 -19.35 -15.63 -29.42
N VAL A 125 -19.48 -16.40 -28.32
CA VAL A 125 -20.36 -16.00 -27.22
C VAL A 125 -19.74 -14.83 -26.49
N ASP A 126 -20.59 -13.93 -25.98
CA ASP A 126 -20.15 -12.82 -25.12
C ASP A 126 -19.53 -13.39 -23.87
N THR A 127 -18.36 -12.92 -23.58
CA THR A 127 -17.84 -12.90 -22.22
C THR A 127 -18.30 -11.60 -21.58
N PRO A 128 -18.50 -11.53 -20.26
CA PRO A 128 -18.83 -10.28 -19.62
C PRO A 128 -17.82 -9.23 -20.08
N ILE A 129 -18.29 -8.17 -20.74
CA ILE A 129 -17.55 -6.94 -20.84
C ILE A 129 -17.51 -6.50 -19.40
N ARG A 130 -16.43 -6.82 -18.71
CA ARG A 130 -16.15 -6.19 -17.44
C ARG A 130 -16.07 -4.71 -17.81
N LYS A 131 -16.99 -3.90 -17.26
CA LYS A 131 -16.69 -2.49 -17.07
C LYS A 131 -15.29 -2.53 -16.50
N ARG A 132 -14.33 -1.95 -17.20
CA ARG A 132 -12.99 -1.75 -16.64
C ARG A 132 -13.17 -0.66 -15.60
N LEU A 133 -13.74 -1.01 -14.44
CA LEU A 133 -13.46 -0.41 -13.17
C LEU A 133 -11.96 -0.36 -13.11
N ASP A 134 -11.41 0.72 -12.61
CA ASP A 134 -10.00 0.77 -12.30
C ASP A 134 -9.59 -0.62 -11.78
N LEU A 135 -8.61 -1.22 -12.40
CA LEU A 135 -8.22 -2.60 -12.10
C LEU A 135 -7.84 -2.75 -10.62
N ALA A 136 -7.44 -1.65 -9.98
CA ALA A 136 -7.16 -1.56 -8.55
C ALA A 136 -8.32 -2.10 -7.68
N GLY A 137 -9.53 -1.55 -7.82
CA GLY A 137 -10.68 -2.01 -7.04
C GLY A 137 -11.09 -3.46 -7.34
N ALA A 138 -10.88 -3.92 -8.58
CA ALA A 138 -11.16 -5.30 -8.95
C ALA A 138 -10.13 -6.27 -8.37
N ASP A 139 -8.88 -5.89 -8.33
CA ASP A 139 -7.79 -6.71 -7.81
C ASP A 139 -7.91 -6.93 -6.31
N VAL A 140 -8.19 -5.88 -5.55
CA VAL A 140 -8.42 -5.97 -4.09
C VAL A 140 -9.80 -6.55 -3.72
N LYS A 141 -10.61 -6.99 -4.68
CA LYS A 141 -11.96 -7.54 -4.48
C LYS A 141 -12.98 -6.56 -3.85
N LEU A 142 -12.80 -5.27 -4.07
CA LEU A 142 -13.66 -4.21 -3.52
C LEU A 142 -15.14 -4.42 -3.86
N LEU A 143 -15.45 -4.84 -5.10
CA LEU A 143 -16.82 -5.06 -5.54
C LEU A 143 -17.56 -6.10 -4.68
N HIS A 144 -16.85 -7.12 -4.18
CA HIS A 144 -17.44 -8.12 -3.29
C HIS A 144 -17.87 -7.49 -1.97
N VAL A 145 -17.11 -6.52 -1.45
CA VAL A 145 -17.43 -5.79 -0.23
C VAL A 145 -18.64 -4.88 -0.43
N HIS A 146 -18.64 -4.09 -1.51
CA HIS A 146 -19.77 -3.20 -1.85
C HIS A 146 -21.06 -3.95 -2.16
N GLN A 147 -20.98 -5.22 -2.56
CA GLN A 147 -22.16 -6.07 -2.81
C GLN A 147 -22.50 -7.02 -1.66
N GLY A 148 -21.73 -7.02 -0.59
CA GLY A 148 -21.93 -7.90 0.56
C GLY A 148 -21.71 -9.39 0.25
N ILE A 149 -20.87 -9.71 -0.75
CA ILE A 149 -20.65 -11.11 -1.15
C ILE A 149 -19.83 -11.83 -0.08
N GLY A 150 -20.47 -12.77 0.61
CA GLY A 150 -19.86 -13.51 1.71
C GLY A 150 -19.74 -12.72 3.02
N LEU A 151 -20.34 -11.54 3.11
CA LEU A 151 -20.38 -10.65 4.27
C LEU A 151 -21.79 -10.59 4.85
N SER A 152 -21.94 -10.10 6.08
CA SER A 152 -23.24 -9.95 6.76
C SER A 152 -24.10 -8.84 6.14
N GLN A 153 -23.44 -7.84 5.54
CA GLN A 153 -24.07 -6.71 4.84
C GLN A 153 -23.15 -6.12 3.78
N THR A 154 -23.57 -5.07 3.11
CA THR A 154 -22.73 -4.24 2.22
C THR A 154 -21.96 -3.22 3.05
N TYR A 155 -20.71 -2.93 2.70
CA TYR A 155 -19.88 -1.92 3.32
C TYR A 155 -19.39 -0.93 2.29
N ALA A 156 -19.44 0.36 2.60
CA ALA A 156 -19.09 1.46 1.71
C ALA A 156 -18.42 2.65 2.44
N GLY A 157 -18.07 2.49 3.72
CA GLY A 157 -17.49 3.51 4.59
C GLY A 157 -18.52 4.35 5.34
N THR A 158 -19.79 3.88 5.44
CA THR A 158 -20.84 4.59 6.14
C THR A 158 -20.47 4.81 7.61
N ASP A 159 -20.76 6.03 8.12
CA ASP A 159 -20.45 6.46 9.50
C ASP A 159 -18.95 6.42 9.87
N VAL A 160 -18.07 6.46 8.90
CA VAL A 160 -16.62 6.59 9.08
C VAL A 160 -16.15 7.92 8.51
N VAL A 161 -15.18 8.56 9.16
CA VAL A 161 -14.48 9.73 8.64
C VAL A 161 -13.21 9.27 7.93
N VAL A 162 -13.07 9.63 6.66
CA VAL A 162 -11.82 9.54 5.90
C VAL A 162 -11.22 10.95 5.84
N GLY A 163 -10.11 11.12 6.55
CA GLY A 163 -9.33 12.34 6.54
C GLY A 163 -8.22 12.27 5.48
N ILE A 164 -8.02 13.33 4.73
CA ILE A 164 -6.93 13.44 3.75
C ILE A 164 -6.08 14.65 4.11
N LEU A 165 -4.78 14.40 4.35
CA LEU A 165 -3.77 15.44 4.50
C LEU A 165 -2.97 15.52 3.22
N ASP A 166 -3.13 16.61 2.46
CA ASP A 166 -2.56 16.75 1.12
C ASP A 166 -2.71 18.19 0.62
N GLY A 167 -2.49 18.45 -0.66
CA GLY A 167 -2.79 19.70 -1.36
C GLY A 167 -3.31 19.42 -2.78
N GLY A 168 -3.92 20.43 -3.40
CA GLY A 168 -4.48 20.30 -4.74
C GLY A 168 -5.91 19.73 -4.75
N PHE A 169 -6.78 20.25 -3.88
CA PHE A 169 -8.16 19.82 -3.77
C PHE A 169 -9.11 20.64 -4.65
N ASP A 170 -9.99 19.94 -5.36
CA ASP A 170 -11.22 20.46 -5.96
C ASP A 170 -12.43 20.04 -5.16
N TYR A 171 -12.96 20.93 -4.32
CA TYR A 171 -14.13 20.65 -3.46
C TYR A 171 -15.44 20.55 -4.25
N THR A 172 -15.45 21.00 -5.50
CA THR A 172 -16.64 21.02 -6.37
C THR A 172 -16.77 19.74 -7.20
N HIS A 173 -15.71 18.91 -7.26
CA HIS A 173 -15.67 17.73 -8.11
C HIS A 173 -16.82 16.76 -7.79
N PRO A 174 -17.60 16.32 -8.80
CA PRO A 174 -18.76 15.44 -8.59
C PRO A 174 -18.44 14.12 -7.89
N ALA A 175 -17.22 13.62 -8.00
CA ALA A 175 -16.78 12.41 -7.30
C ALA A 175 -16.95 12.47 -5.78
N PHE A 176 -16.96 13.66 -5.20
CA PHE A 176 -17.12 13.87 -3.77
C PHE A 176 -18.57 14.11 -3.33
N ARG A 177 -19.54 13.81 -4.20
CA ARG A 177 -20.97 13.94 -3.91
C ARG A 177 -21.61 12.57 -3.67
N ASP A 178 -22.69 12.55 -2.89
CA ASP A 178 -23.54 11.37 -2.73
C ASP A 178 -24.44 11.12 -3.96
N GLY A 179 -25.27 10.06 -3.92
CA GLY A 179 -26.20 9.74 -4.98
C GLY A 179 -27.34 10.75 -5.18
N GLY A 180 -27.53 11.68 -4.25
CA GLY A 180 -28.45 12.81 -4.32
C GLY A 180 -27.80 14.11 -4.83
N GLY A 181 -26.49 14.10 -5.09
CA GLY A 181 -25.70 15.26 -5.53
C GLY A 181 -25.23 16.18 -4.39
N VAL A 182 -25.40 15.76 -3.12
CA VAL A 182 -24.92 16.52 -1.96
C VAL A 182 -23.47 16.17 -1.67
N SER A 183 -22.65 17.18 -1.38
CA SER A 183 -21.23 16.96 -1.03
C SER A 183 -21.08 16.10 0.22
N ARG A 184 -20.12 15.16 0.16
CA ARG A 184 -19.66 14.37 1.32
C ARG A 184 -18.43 14.96 2.00
N ILE A 185 -17.90 16.07 1.49
CA ILE A 185 -16.89 16.86 2.19
C ILE A 185 -17.61 17.58 3.34
N ARG A 186 -17.28 17.22 4.56
CA ARG A 186 -17.94 17.70 5.78
C ARG A 186 -17.21 18.86 6.43
N ALA A 187 -15.90 18.88 6.28
CA ALA A 187 -15.06 19.94 6.79
C ALA A 187 -13.80 20.07 5.92
N VAL A 188 -13.32 21.28 5.81
CA VAL A 188 -12.07 21.64 5.14
C VAL A 188 -11.29 22.54 6.07
N TRP A 189 -10.01 22.27 6.23
CA TRP A 189 -9.05 23.21 6.81
C TRP A 189 -7.95 23.48 5.80
N ASP A 190 -7.93 24.68 5.26
CA ASP A 190 -6.84 25.16 4.40
C ASP A 190 -5.85 25.91 5.29
N GLN A 191 -4.71 25.24 5.61
CA GLN A 191 -3.71 25.78 6.55
C GLN A 191 -2.92 26.97 5.98
N VAL A 192 -2.93 27.14 4.66
CA VAL A 192 -2.23 28.22 3.96
C VAL A 192 -3.15 29.43 3.73
N ASP A 193 -4.45 29.25 3.78
CA ASP A 193 -5.43 30.31 3.57
C ASP A 193 -5.65 31.15 4.84
N GLU A 194 -5.12 32.36 4.88
CA GLU A 194 -5.28 33.30 5.98
C GLU A 194 -6.53 34.21 5.85
N SER A 195 -7.44 33.94 4.91
CA SER A 195 -8.60 34.82 4.63
C SER A 195 -9.80 34.58 5.56
N GLY A 196 -9.85 33.43 6.21
CA GLY A 196 -10.96 33.01 7.07
C GLY A 196 -10.63 32.97 8.57
N THR A 197 -11.25 32.04 9.26
CA THR A 197 -11.04 31.83 10.71
C THR A 197 -10.42 30.45 10.93
N PRO A 198 -9.35 30.35 11.71
CA PRO A 198 -8.76 29.06 12.08
C PRO A 198 -9.76 28.17 12.83
N PRO A 199 -9.59 26.84 12.76
CA PRO A 199 -10.36 25.91 13.59
C PRO A 199 -10.13 26.18 15.08
N ALA A 200 -11.13 25.85 15.91
CA ALA A 200 -11.05 26.04 17.35
C ALA A 200 -9.87 25.21 17.95
N GLY A 201 -8.93 25.92 18.58
CA GLY A 201 -7.72 25.34 19.17
C GLY A 201 -6.47 25.51 18.32
N PHE A 202 -6.59 25.97 17.08
CA PHE A 202 -5.49 26.24 16.17
C PHE A 202 -5.33 27.75 15.91
N SER A 203 -4.16 28.17 15.41
CA SER A 203 -3.81 29.60 15.32
C SER A 203 -3.68 30.14 13.90
N SER A 204 -3.75 29.28 12.88
CA SER A 204 -3.54 29.64 11.47
C SER A 204 -4.52 28.93 10.53
N GLY A 205 -4.59 29.38 9.29
CA GLY A 205 -5.41 28.81 8.26
C GLY A 205 -6.89 29.19 8.35
N SER A 206 -7.70 28.62 7.47
CA SER A 206 -9.14 28.88 7.36
C SER A 206 -9.95 27.60 7.39
N GLU A 207 -10.96 27.54 8.29
CA GLU A 207 -11.87 26.40 8.41
C GLU A 207 -13.19 26.67 7.66
N TYR A 208 -13.69 25.66 6.95
CA TYR A 208 -14.97 25.64 6.27
C TYR A 208 -15.74 24.38 6.66
N THR A 209 -16.92 24.51 7.29
CA THR A 209 -17.66 23.36 7.86
C THR A 209 -19.10 23.24 7.35
N ASP A 210 -19.57 24.17 6.54
CA ASP A 210 -20.86 24.08 5.89
C ASP A 210 -20.72 23.91 4.36
N ASN A 211 -21.67 23.20 3.78
CA ASN A 211 -21.60 22.83 2.36
C ASN A 211 -21.57 24.06 1.42
N GLU A 212 -22.24 25.16 1.79
CA GLU A 212 -22.29 26.34 0.93
C GLU A 212 -20.93 27.04 0.88
N THR A 213 -20.29 27.25 2.03
CA THR A 213 -18.96 27.86 2.10
C THR A 213 -17.89 26.99 1.47
N ILE A 214 -17.91 25.66 1.66
CA ILE A 214 -17.00 24.74 1.00
C ILE A 214 -17.14 24.81 -0.53
N GLN A 215 -18.37 24.74 -1.04
CA GLN A 215 -18.61 24.82 -2.49
C GLN A 215 -18.25 26.20 -3.07
N ASN A 216 -18.42 27.28 -2.32
CA ASN A 216 -18.04 28.63 -2.73
C ASN A 216 -16.52 28.86 -2.69
N LYS A 217 -15.81 28.24 -1.73
CA LYS A 217 -14.33 28.22 -1.71
C LYS A 217 -13.79 27.51 -2.96
N ALA A 218 -14.48 26.50 -3.42
CA ALA A 218 -14.27 25.71 -4.63
C ALA A 218 -13.00 24.83 -4.61
N HIS A 219 -11.86 25.35 -4.23
CA HIS A 219 -10.56 24.64 -4.18
C HIS A 219 -9.69 25.23 -3.05
N ASP A 220 -8.67 24.52 -2.63
CA ASP A 220 -7.62 25.04 -1.75
C ASP A 220 -6.67 25.99 -2.49
N VAL A 221 -5.71 26.56 -1.77
CA VAL A 221 -4.71 27.46 -2.41
C VAL A 221 -3.90 26.70 -3.46
N ALA A 222 -3.54 25.45 -3.20
CA ALA A 222 -2.77 24.61 -4.13
C ALA A 222 -3.61 24.03 -5.29
N GLY A 223 -4.95 24.10 -5.24
CA GLY A 223 -5.84 23.47 -6.22
C GLY A 223 -5.76 24.01 -7.65
N THR A 224 -5.08 25.14 -7.86
CA THR A 224 -4.80 25.69 -9.20
C THR A 224 -3.43 25.28 -9.76
N GLU A 225 -2.56 24.73 -8.91
CA GLU A 225 -1.17 24.38 -9.22
C GLU A 225 -0.90 22.87 -9.08
N GLY A 226 -1.89 22.11 -8.59
CA GLY A 226 -1.77 20.67 -8.40
C GLY A 226 -3.10 19.97 -8.21
N SER A 227 -3.08 18.66 -8.31
CA SER A 227 -4.26 17.79 -8.28
C SER A 227 -4.12 16.60 -7.34
N HIS A 228 -2.99 16.49 -6.61
CA HIS A 228 -2.63 15.29 -5.87
C HIS A 228 -3.67 14.93 -4.80
N GLY A 229 -4.09 15.88 -3.97
CA GLY A 229 -5.10 15.66 -2.94
C GLY A 229 -6.48 15.27 -3.48
N SER A 230 -6.89 15.84 -4.65
CA SER A 230 -8.12 15.41 -5.34
C SER A 230 -8.03 13.96 -5.80
N HIS A 231 -6.86 13.55 -6.33
CA HIS A 231 -6.62 12.20 -6.81
C HIS A 231 -6.65 11.17 -5.65
N VAL A 232 -5.90 11.45 -4.59
CA VAL A 232 -5.83 10.64 -3.37
C VAL A 232 -7.21 10.52 -2.70
N GLY A 233 -7.92 11.65 -2.54
CA GLY A 233 -9.28 11.67 -2.00
C GLY A 233 -10.28 10.88 -2.85
N GLY A 234 -10.08 10.90 -4.18
CA GLY A 234 -10.87 10.13 -5.14
C GLY A 234 -10.68 8.62 -5.01
N ILE A 235 -9.44 8.16 -4.79
CA ILE A 235 -9.14 6.73 -4.58
C ILE A 235 -9.74 6.25 -3.26
N SER A 236 -9.55 6.99 -2.17
CA SER A 236 -10.04 6.55 -0.86
C SER A 236 -11.57 6.63 -0.75
N GLY A 237 -12.18 7.73 -1.22
CA GLY A 237 -13.60 7.98 -0.96
C GLY A 237 -14.42 8.51 -2.15
N GLY A 238 -13.91 8.54 -3.36
CA GLY A 238 -14.67 9.01 -4.53
C GLY A 238 -15.83 8.09 -4.89
N ARG A 239 -16.95 8.64 -5.37
CA ARG A 239 -18.14 7.83 -5.71
C ARG A 239 -18.19 7.37 -7.18
N GLY A 240 -17.45 8.02 -8.08
CA GLY A 240 -17.43 7.66 -9.50
C GLY A 240 -18.80 7.69 -10.20
N ALA A 241 -19.81 8.29 -9.59
CA ALA A 241 -21.21 8.26 -10.07
C ALA A 241 -21.37 8.87 -11.47
N ASP A 242 -20.63 9.91 -11.77
CA ASP A 242 -20.74 10.67 -13.01
C ASP A 242 -20.04 9.99 -14.20
N VAL A 243 -19.22 8.98 -13.95
CA VAL A 243 -18.58 8.11 -14.94
C VAL A 243 -19.18 6.70 -14.94
N ASN A 244 -20.48 6.56 -14.65
CA ASN A 244 -21.20 5.30 -14.56
C ASN A 244 -20.62 4.29 -13.54
N GLY A 245 -20.09 4.79 -12.43
CA GLY A 245 -19.44 3.97 -11.40
C GLY A 245 -18.06 3.45 -11.80
N LEU A 246 -17.52 3.90 -12.95
CA LEU A 246 -16.09 3.79 -13.24
C LEU A 246 -15.34 4.66 -12.21
N TYR A 247 -14.21 4.20 -11.72
CA TYR A 247 -13.37 4.94 -10.77
C TYR A 247 -14.05 5.27 -9.43
N THR A 248 -14.93 4.37 -8.95
CA THR A 248 -15.44 4.44 -7.58
C THR A 248 -14.30 4.15 -6.60
N GLY A 249 -14.09 5.02 -5.63
CA GLY A 249 -13.11 4.85 -4.56
C GLY A 249 -13.49 3.70 -3.61
N MET A 250 -12.58 3.42 -2.67
CA MET A 250 -12.71 2.27 -1.79
C MET A 250 -13.88 2.40 -0.80
N ALA A 251 -14.09 3.61 -0.22
CA ALA A 251 -15.12 3.92 0.76
C ALA A 251 -16.07 5.05 0.27
N PRO A 252 -16.92 4.80 -0.74
CA PRO A 252 -17.68 5.84 -1.46
C PRO A 252 -18.82 6.47 -0.65
N ASP A 253 -19.12 6.00 0.55
CA ASP A 253 -20.14 6.57 1.44
C ASP A 253 -19.53 7.17 2.73
N ALA A 254 -18.19 7.20 2.87
CA ALA A 254 -17.51 7.84 3.99
C ALA A 254 -17.70 9.37 4.00
N ASP A 255 -17.69 9.96 5.18
CA ASP A 255 -17.57 11.40 5.35
C ASP A 255 -16.12 11.84 5.08
N LEU A 256 -15.92 12.86 4.27
CA LEU A 256 -14.58 13.35 3.92
C LEU A 256 -14.25 14.60 4.74
N VAL A 257 -13.07 14.59 5.34
CA VAL A 257 -12.47 15.76 6.00
C VAL A 257 -11.12 16.03 5.34
N LEU A 258 -10.98 17.20 4.73
CA LEU A 258 -9.81 17.53 3.90
C LEU A 258 -8.97 18.61 4.60
N VAL A 259 -7.68 18.38 4.70
CA VAL A 259 -6.71 19.36 5.21
C VAL A 259 -5.72 19.66 4.12
N SER A 260 -5.75 20.91 3.63
CA SER A 260 -4.73 21.42 2.71
C SER A 260 -3.53 21.90 3.53
N LEU A 261 -2.40 21.23 3.34
CA LEU A 261 -1.21 21.33 4.20
C LEU A 261 -0.39 22.59 3.97
N GLY A 262 0.18 23.12 5.05
CA GLY A 262 1.28 24.08 5.02
C GLY A 262 2.66 23.47 4.78
N TRP A 263 2.73 22.13 4.64
CA TRP A 263 3.93 21.33 4.32
C TRP A 263 5.03 21.29 5.39
N GLY A 264 4.74 21.75 6.60
CA GLY A 264 5.63 21.55 7.76
C GLY A 264 5.24 20.32 8.58
N ALA A 265 6.18 19.70 9.30
CA ALA A 265 5.89 18.56 10.18
C ALA A 265 4.84 18.90 11.25
N THR A 266 4.84 20.13 11.78
CA THR A 266 3.82 20.61 12.72
C THR A 266 2.45 20.75 12.07
N ASP A 267 2.39 21.11 10.80
CA ASP A 267 1.13 21.25 10.06
C ASP A 267 0.46 19.88 9.87
N ILE A 268 1.27 18.83 9.69
CA ILE A 268 0.78 17.45 9.63
C ILE A 268 0.19 17.02 10.97
N TRP A 269 0.82 17.32 12.11
CA TRP A 269 0.28 17.02 13.43
C TRP A 269 -1.08 17.68 13.65
N ASP A 270 -1.11 18.97 13.40
CA ASP A 270 -2.31 19.79 13.58
C ASP A 270 -3.44 19.26 12.69
N GLY A 271 -3.12 18.86 11.45
CA GLY A 271 -4.06 18.25 10.52
C GLY A 271 -4.62 16.92 11.01
N ILE A 272 -3.77 16.01 11.53
CA ILE A 272 -4.23 14.74 12.13
C ILE A 272 -5.12 15.00 13.34
N GLU A 273 -4.69 15.89 14.25
CA GLU A 273 -5.45 16.23 15.44
C GLU A 273 -6.81 16.86 15.07
N TYR A 274 -6.83 17.73 14.07
CA TYR A 274 -8.06 18.34 13.57
C TYR A 274 -9.07 17.30 13.08
N ILE A 275 -8.61 16.34 12.24
CA ILE A 275 -9.47 15.27 11.70
C ILE A 275 -10.00 14.38 12.83
N PHE A 276 -9.15 13.94 13.75
CA PHE A 276 -9.58 13.11 14.87
C PHE A 276 -10.51 13.85 15.85
N ASN A 277 -10.29 15.16 16.06
CA ASN A 277 -11.19 16.00 16.84
C ASN A 277 -12.54 16.17 16.16
N TYR A 278 -12.56 16.34 14.82
CA TYR A 278 -13.79 16.35 14.04
C TYR A 278 -14.55 15.03 14.21
N ALA A 279 -13.92 13.91 13.95
CA ALA A 279 -14.54 12.58 14.07
C ALA A 279 -15.07 12.30 15.49
N THR A 280 -14.29 12.64 16.50
CA THR A 280 -14.70 12.51 17.92
C THR A 280 -15.96 13.33 18.23
N ARG A 281 -16.08 14.57 17.71
CA ARG A 281 -17.30 15.39 17.86
C ARG A 281 -18.51 14.79 17.17
N GLN A 282 -18.32 13.96 16.14
CA GLN A 282 -19.37 13.28 15.39
C GLN A 282 -19.65 11.86 15.93
N ASP A 283 -18.94 11.41 16.98
CA ASP A 283 -19.01 10.04 17.52
C ASP A 283 -18.76 8.98 16.43
N LYS A 284 -17.73 9.21 15.59
CA LYS A 284 -17.33 8.36 14.45
C LYS A 284 -15.87 7.95 14.55
N PRO A 285 -15.52 6.75 14.11
CA PRO A 285 -14.13 6.39 13.88
C PRO A 285 -13.56 7.18 12.70
N ALA A 286 -12.23 7.29 12.64
CA ALA A 286 -11.53 7.95 11.54
C ALA A 286 -10.28 7.21 11.10
N VAL A 287 -10.03 7.24 9.81
CA VAL A 287 -8.75 6.88 9.21
C VAL A 287 -8.20 8.08 8.45
N VAL A 288 -6.91 8.35 8.63
CA VAL A 288 -6.22 9.48 8.01
C VAL A 288 -5.24 8.96 6.98
N ASN A 289 -5.34 9.47 5.75
CA ASN A 289 -4.41 9.23 4.65
C ASN A 289 -3.29 10.28 4.67
N MET A 290 -2.05 9.81 4.62
CA MET A 290 -0.84 10.60 4.49
C MET A 290 -0.03 10.07 3.31
N SER A 291 -0.32 10.59 2.10
CA SER A 291 0.45 10.27 0.89
C SER A 291 1.68 11.18 0.81
N LEU A 292 2.50 11.14 1.86
CA LEU A 292 3.60 12.05 2.17
C LEU A 292 4.82 11.26 2.63
N GLY A 293 6.03 11.81 2.44
CA GLY A 293 7.28 11.26 2.92
C GLY A 293 8.41 12.27 2.90
N GLU A 294 9.47 12.03 3.66
CA GLU A 294 10.74 12.75 3.65
C GLU A 294 11.87 11.85 4.16
N HIS A 295 13.13 12.27 4.00
CA HIS A 295 14.29 11.52 4.47
C HIS A 295 15.12 12.27 5.52
N ILE A 296 14.48 13.13 6.32
CA ILE A 296 15.10 13.81 7.46
C ILE A 296 14.64 13.11 8.74
N GLY A 297 15.57 12.44 9.42
CA GLY A 297 15.26 11.78 10.69
C GLY A 297 15.95 10.42 10.87
N PRO A 298 15.67 9.75 11.99
CA PRO A 298 16.40 8.54 12.39
C PRO A 298 15.99 7.27 11.64
N HIS A 299 14.94 7.26 10.85
CA HIS A 299 14.39 6.10 10.13
C HIS A 299 14.16 4.85 11.01
N ASP A 300 13.80 5.07 12.30
CA ASP A 300 13.59 4.01 13.28
C ASP A 300 12.31 4.19 14.13
N GLY A 301 11.46 5.14 13.76
CA GLY A 301 10.21 5.43 14.47
C GLY A 301 10.42 6.06 15.84
N THR A 302 11.55 6.78 16.05
CA THR A 302 11.84 7.52 17.28
C THR A 302 11.87 9.02 17.10
N SER A 303 11.61 9.53 15.89
CA SER A 303 11.48 10.97 15.66
C SER A 303 10.39 11.58 16.53
N LEU A 304 10.46 12.88 16.79
CA LEU A 304 9.39 13.56 17.55
C LEU A 304 8.05 13.48 16.80
N THR A 305 8.07 13.50 15.48
CA THR A 305 6.91 13.31 14.61
C THR A 305 6.27 11.94 14.83
N ASP A 306 7.06 10.86 14.79
CA ASP A 306 6.57 9.50 15.06
C ASP A 306 6.00 9.36 16.47
N GLN A 307 6.65 9.95 17.46
CA GLN A 307 6.16 9.92 18.85
C GLN A 307 4.81 10.65 19.01
N VAL A 308 4.55 11.70 18.24
CA VAL A 308 3.24 12.36 18.24
C VAL A 308 2.20 11.49 17.54
N PHE A 309 2.53 10.87 16.42
CA PHE A 309 1.64 9.93 15.75
C PHE A 309 1.24 8.77 16.67
N ASP A 310 2.20 8.22 17.44
CA ASP A 310 1.96 7.17 18.43
C ASP A 310 0.97 7.62 19.55
N ARG A 311 0.92 8.92 19.85
CA ARG A 311 0.00 9.48 20.87
C ARG A 311 -1.37 9.84 20.31
N LEU A 312 -1.45 10.20 19.02
CA LEU A 312 -2.70 10.58 18.36
C LEU A 312 -3.48 9.36 17.89
N ALA A 313 -2.80 8.30 17.48
CA ALA A 313 -3.42 7.05 17.08
C ALA A 313 -4.06 6.31 18.26
N GLY A 314 -5.09 5.52 17.99
CA GLY A 314 -5.79 4.77 19.04
C GLY A 314 -6.95 3.94 18.50
N SER A 315 -7.84 3.52 19.40
CA SER A 315 -9.09 2.83 19.03
C SER A 315 -9.94 3.72 18.13
N GLY A 316 -10.28 3.26 16.93
CA GLY A 316 -11.04 4.02 15.94
C GLY A 316 -10.30 5.25 15.38
N LYS A 317 -8.97 5.37 15.58
CA LYS A 317 -8.12 6.47 15.12
C LYS A 317 -6.88 5.91 14.44
N ILE A 318 -6.93 5.77 13.13
CA ILE A 318 -5.95 5.02 12.35
C ILE A 318 -5.20 5.96 11.40
N LEU A 319 -3.90 5.74 11.27
CA LEU A 319 -3.00 6.44 10.36
C LEU A 319 -2.51 5.48 9.28
N VAL A 320 -2.58 5.90 8.02
CA VAL A 320 -2.07 5.15 6.86
C VAL A 320 -1.16 6.07 6.06
N GLY A 321 0.05 5.61 5.76
CA GLY A 321 1.07 6.42 5.13
C GLY A 321 1.75 5.75 3.93
N ALA A 322 2.27 6.55 3.01
CA ALA A 322 3.03 6.07 1.87
C ALA A 322 4.41 5.55 2.30
N ALA A 323 4.86 4.46 1.67
CA ALA A 323 6.21 3.95 1.93
C ALA A 323 7.31 4.84 1.34
N GLY A 324 7.00 5.56 0.24
CA GLY A 324 7.93 6.37 -0.56
C GLY A 324 8.08 5.82 -1.98
N ASN A 325 8.71 6.61 -2.85
CA ASN A 325 8.86 6.29 -4.28
C ASN A 325 10.34 6.20 -4.71
N GLU A 326 11.24 5.90 -3.78
CA GLU A 326 12.68 6.12 -3.91
C GLU A 326 13.50 4.80 -3.99
N ALA A 327 12.82 3.65 -4.18
CA ALA A 327 13.52 2.36 -4.21
C ALA A 327 14.57 2.23 -5.33
N ASP A 328 14.44 2.97 -6.42
CA ASP A 328 15.37 2.98 -7.54
C ASP A 328 16.29 4.22 -7.56
N SER A 329 16.21 5.08 -6.54
CA SER A 329 17.01 6.31 -6.44
C SER A 329 18.43 6.09 -5.90
N GLU A 330 18.76 4.90 -5.35
CA GLU A 330 20.08 4.62 -4.75
C GLU A 330 20.51 5.70 -3.72
N LEU A 331 19.54 6.23 -2.96
CA LEU A 331 19.71 7.35 -2.04
C LEU A 331 20.29 6.99 -0.69
N HIS A 332 20.45 5.70 -0.40
CA HIS A 332 20.85 5.18 0.91
C HIS A 332 22.19 4.46 0.84
N ILE A 333 22.96 4.55 1.92
CA ILE A 333 24.13 3.71 2.16
C ILE A 333 24.05 3.15 3.57
N SER A 334 24.26 1.84 3.72
CA SER A 334 24.52 1.20 5.01
C SER A 334 25.91 0.56 5.00
N HIS A 335 26.74 0.91 6.00
CA HIS A 335 28.07 0.31 6.14
C HIS A 335 28.38 -0.03 7.60
N HIS A 336 28.87 -1.27 7.82
CA HIS A 336 29.36 -1.69 9.12
C HIS A 336 30.86 -1.45 9.23
N PHE A 337 31.25 -0.41 9.92
CA PHE A 337 32.65 -0.03 10.13
C PHE A 337 33.35 -0.91 11.15
N SER A 338 34.60 -1.28 10.85
CA SER A 338 35.53 -1.96 11.76
C SER A 338 36.86 -1.20 11.93
N GLY A 339 36.79 0.13 11.84
CA GLY A 339 37.94 1.02 11.82
C GLY A 339 38.46 1.41 10.45
N ASP A 340 37.71 1.06 9.43
CA ASP A 340 37.91 1.43 8.01
C ASP A 340 37.30 2.81 7.71
N THR A 341 37.46 3.26 6.47
CA THR A 341 36.88 4.49 5.93
C THR A 341 36.28 4.19 4.58
N ILE A 342 35.07 4.67 4.32
CA ILE A 342 34.48 4.69 2.98
C ILE A 342 34.47 6.11 2.44
N ALA A 343 34.34 6.23 1.12
CA ALA A 343 34.05 7.47 0.42
C ALA A 343 32.80 7.27 -0.45
N THR A 344 32.08 8.36 -0.70
CA THR A 344 30.96 8.36 -1.64
C THR A 344 30.87 9.72 -2.32
N GLY A 345 30.36 9.77 -3.55
CA GLY A 345 30.03 10.99 -4.27
C GLY A 345 28.52 11.27 -4.16
N PRO A 346 28.06 12.15 -3.29
CA PRO A 346 26.66 12.55 -3.31
C PRO A 346 26.32 13.27 -4.62
N TYR A 347 25.15 13.00 -5.18
CA TYR A 347 24.67 13.83 -6.28
C TYR A 347 24.45 15.26 -5.76
N MET A 348 24.91 16.28 -6.53
CA MET A 348 24.81 17.67 -6.15
C MET A 348 23.80 18.38 -7.05
N PHE A 349 22.91 19.18 -6.47
CA PHE A 349 22.00 20.05 -7.19
C PHE A 349 22.67 21.41 -7.45
N TYR A 350 22.43 21.98 -8.62
CA TYR A 350 22.92 23.30 -8.96
C TYR A 350 21.85 24.35 -8.62
N ASP A 351 22.24 25.34 -7.82
CA ASP A 351 21.45 26.52 -7.49
C ASP A 351 21.88 27.68 -8.40
N GLU A 352 20.98 28.14 -9.29
CA GLU A 352 21.26 29.24 -10.20
C GLU A 352 21.41 30.60 -9.51
N ASP A 353 20.78 30.81 -8.34
CA ASP A 353 20.82 32.05 -7.60
C ASP A 353 22.16 32.23 -6.84
N GLU A 354 22.74 31.12 -6.38
CA GLU A 354 24.00 31.10 -5.64
C GLU A 354 25.21 30.71 -6.50
N ASP A 355 24.98 30.28 -7.75
CA ASP A 355 26.02 29.76 -8.67
C ASP A 355 26.86 28.65 -7.99
N ALA A 356 26.19 27.75 -7.29
CA ALA A 356 26.79 26.71 -6.48
C ALA A 356 26.03 25.39 -6.60
N GLU A 357 26.77 24.27 -6.46
CA GLU A 357 26.17 22.95 -6.23
C GLU A 357 26.00 22.70 -4.73
N PHE A 358 24.89 22.08 -4.34
CA PHE A 358 24.60 21.73 -2.95
C PHE A 358 24.01 20.33 -2.81
N ALA A 359 24.16 19.72 -1.62
CA ALA A 359 23.48 18.49 -1.22
C ALA A 359 23.24 18.49 0.28
N LEU A 360 22.15 17.86 0.73
CA LEU A 360 21.82 17.66 2.13
C LEU A 360 21.80 16.17 2.45
N ILE A 361 22.63 15.77 3.44
CA ILE A 361 22.83 14.37 3.82
C ILE A 361 22.49 14.19 5.30
N GLU A 362 21.67 13.19 5.58
CA GLU A 362 21.33 12.76 6.94
C GLU A 362 22.12 11.50 7.29
N ILE A 363 22.85 11.50 8.41
CA ILE A 363 23.78 10.42 8.79
C ILE A 363 23.49 9.97 10.22
N TRP A 364 23.26 8.66 10.40
CA TRP A 364 22.96 8.08 11.71
C TRP A 364 23.86 6.88 12.01
N GLY A 365 24.48 6.87 13.19
CA GLY A 365 25.27 5.73 13.68
C GLY A 365 24.48 4.80 14.59
N SER A 366 25.10 3.68 14.97
CA SER A 366 24.55 2.78 15.99
C SER A 366 24.51 3.43 17.38
N PRO A 367 23.58 3.03 18.27
CA PRO A 367 23.48 3.58 19.60
C PRO A 367 24.80 3.52 20.41
N ASN A 368 25.14 4.62 21.10
CA ASN A 368 26.33 4.75 21.93
C ASN A 368 27.66 4.52 21.18
N THR A 369 27.71 4.84 19.90
CA THR A 369 28.94 4.83 19.10
C THR A 369 29.37 6.25 18.70
N HIS A 370 30.50 6.36 17.98
CA HIS A 370 30.97 7.60 17.40
C HIS A 370 31.27 7.39 15.93
N MET A 371 31.07 8.43 15.14
CA MET A 371 31.41 8.45 13.71
C MET A 371 32.09 9.79 13.39
N SER A 372 32.82 9.82 12.31
CA SER A 372 33.47 11.04 11.83
C SER A 372 33.31 11.15 10.31
N ILE A 373 33.18 12.39 9.84
CA ILE A 373 33.02 12.71 8.41
C ILE A 373 34.11 13.70 7.96
N ALA A 374 34.46 13.68 6.69
CA ALA A 374 35.26 14.72 6.04
C ALA A 374 34.75 14.97 4.62
N GLY A 375 34.79 16.22 4.18
CA GLY A 375 34.53 16.58 2.77
C GLY A 375 35.81 16.51 1.96
N GLY A 376 35.72 16.29 0.67
CA GLY A 376 36.84 16.32 -0.27
C GLY A 376 36.42 16.65 -1.69
N LEU A 377 37.40 16.93 -2.54
CA LEU A 377 37.24 17.13 -3.96
C LEU A 377 38.02 16.06 -4.75
N PHE A 378 37.38 15.53 -5.75
CA PHE A 378 37.93 14.50 -6.63
C PHE A 378 37.88 14.94 -8.08
N ASP A 379 39.03 14.88 -8.75
CA ASP A 379 39.11 15.08 -10.20
C ASP A 379 38.85 13.76 -10.92
N THR A 380 37.67 13.61 -11.46
CA THR A 380 37.23 12.40 -12.18
C THR A 380 38.03 12.17 -13.49
N ALA A 381 38.60 13.22 -14.06
CA ALA A 381 39.39 13.12 -15.29
C ALA A 381 40.80 12.53 -15.04
N THR A 382 41.40 12.85 -13.88
CA THR A 382 42.72 12.35 -13.50
C THR A 382 42.66 11.19 -12.51
N GLY A 383 41.52 10.95 -11.87
CA GLY A 383 41.33 9.93 -10.83
C GLY A 383 42.05 10.27 -9.53
N THR A 384 42.18 11.56 -9.17
CA THR A 384 42.98 12.00 -8.01
C THR A 384 42.18 12.90 -7.07
N PHE A 385 42.44 12.77 -5.76
CA PHE A 385 41.94 13.71 -4.77
C PHE A 385 42.71 15.03 -4.83
N VAL A 386 41.99 16.14 -4.92
CA VAL A 386 42.56 17.50 -5.00
C VAL A 386 42.63 18.16 -3.64
N ALA A 387 41.62 17.98 -2.82
CA ALA A 387 41.53 18.53 -1.47
C ALA A 387 40.74 17.60 -0.56
N GLN A 388 40.96 17.75 0.76
CA GLN A 388 40.20 17.07 1.82
C GLN A 388 40.25 17.92 3.11
N SER A 389 39.13 17.99 3.80
CA SER A 389 39.04 18.60 5.12
C SER A 389 39.68 17.73 6.22
N ALA A 390 39.80 18.26 7.44
CA ALA A 390 39.94 17.42 8.63
C ALA A 390 38.67 16.59 8.85
N PHE A 391 38.77 15.50 9.61
CA PHE A 391 37.62 14.73 10.05
C PHE A 391 36.91 15.44 11.21
N TYR A 392 35.58 15.52 11.10
CA TYR A 392 34.66 16.02 12.12
C TYR A 392 34.00 14.87 12.82
N ALA A 393 34.12 14.77 14.13
CA ALA A 393 33.51 13.73 14.91
C ALA A 393 32.11 14.12 15.37
N SER A 394 31.20 13.13 15.47
CA SER A 394 29.82 13.34 15.95
C SER A 394 29.74 13.87 17.40
N ASP A 395 30.83 13.74 18.19
CA ASP A 395 30.96 14.27 19.54
C ASP A 395 31.81 15.56 19.60
N GLY A 396 32.05 16.19 18.45
CA GLY A 396 32.77 17.46 18.30
C GLY A 396 31.86 18.69 18.51
N SER A 397 32.08 19.73 17.71
CA SER A 397 31.24 20.94 17.70
C SER A 397 29.81 20.59 17.29
N GLU A 398 28.82 21.11 18.01
CA GLU A 398 27.40 20.90 17.67
C GLU A 398 27.02 21.54 16.32
N TYR A 399 27.72 22.59 15.91
CA TYR A 399 27.58 23.30 14.65
C TYR A 399 28.91 23.90 14.20
N GLU A 400 29.26 23.69 12.92
CA GLU A 400 30.46 24.29 12.32
C GLU A 400 30.30 24.46 10.81
N GLU A 401 30.80 25.60 10.29
CA GLU A 401 30.94 25.86 8.86
C GLU A 401 32.41 25.65 8.47
N VAL A 402 32.65 24.82 7.46
CA VAL A 402 33.98 24.37 7.07
C VAL A 402 34.22 24.69 5.58
N SER A 403 35.12 25.63 5.31
CA SER A 403 35.69 25.78 3.97
C SER A 403 37.00 25.00 3.91
N PHE A 404 37.13 24.02 3.06
CA PHE A 404 38.37 23.23 2.94
C PHE A 404 39.05 23.40 1.60
N TYR A 405 38.47 24.12 0.67
CA TYR A 405 39.07 24.50 -0.60
C TYR A 405 38.65 25.91 -0.98
N ASN A 406 39.62 26.73 -1.42
CA ASN A 406 39.40 28.05 -1.97
C ASN A 406 40.47 28.28 -3.03
N GLY A 407 40.16 27.86 -4.26
CA GLY A 407 41.03 27.92 -5.44
C GLY A 407 40.57 28.97 -6.44
N ILE A 408 41.32 29.09 -7.54
CA ILE A 408 40.96 30.01 -8.63
C ILE A 408 39.78 29.52 -9.45
N ASP A 409 39.40 28.28 -9.34
CA ASP A 409 38.31 27.59 -10.01
C ASP A 409 37.05 27.47 -9.16
N GLY A 410 37.07 27.99 -7.91
CA GLY A 410 35.91 27.99 -7.01
C GLY A 410 36.25 27.65 -5.57
N GLU A 411 35.21 27.46 -4.78
CA GLU A 411 35.26 27.12 -3.37
C GLU A 411 34.50 25.81 -3.10
N ALA A 412 34.90 25.08 -2.05
CA ALA A 412 34.16 23.93 -1.56
C ALA A 412 34.22 23.86 -0.02
N GLY A 413 33.10 23.53 0.55
CA GLY A 413 32.92 23.46 1.99
C GLY A 413 31.69 22.65 2.38
N PHE A 414 31.39 22.65 3.67
CA PHE A 414 30.16 22.09 4.21
C PHE A 414 29.77 22.78 5.52
N ILE A 415 28.48 22.71 5.83
CA ILE A 415 27.94 23.04 7.14
C ILE A 415 27.61 21.72 7.82
N VAL A 416 28.10 21.50 9.03
CA VAL A 416 27.85 20.32 9.84
C VAL A 416 27.02 20.68 11.06
N ALA A 417 25.93 19.96 11.30
CA ALA A 417 25.22 19.95 12.57
C ALA A 417 25.31 18.53 13.14
N ALA A 418 25.87 18.40 14.35
CA ALA A 418 26.16 17.12 14.98
C ALA A 418 25.50 16.96 16.33
N VAL A 419 25.00 15.77 16.62
CA VAL A 419 24.48 15.35 17.93
C VAL A 419 25.21 14.06 18.31
N ALA A 420 26.01 14.14 19.36
CA ALA A 420 26.84 13.02 19.84
C ALA A 420 25.97 11.83 20.29
N LYS A 421 24.79 12.13 20.84
CA LYS A 421 23.89 11.14 21.39
C LYS A 421 22.49 11.69 21.46
N ASN A 422 21.65 11.23 20.53
CA ASN A 422 20.23 11.56 20.53
C ASN A 422 19.56 10.98 21.79
N THR A 423 18.65 11.74 22.41
CA THR A 423 18.00 11.37 23.68
C THR A 423 17.06 10.18 23.54
N ASP A 424 16.43 10.02 22.38
CA ASP A 424 15.36 9.04 22.16
C ASP A 424 15.90 7.66 21.78
N ASN A 425 16.94 7.60 20.92
CA ASN A 425 17.50 6.33 20.44
C ASN A 425 18.98 6.09 20.82
N GLN A 426 19.61 7.04 21.51
CA GLN A 426 21.00 6.98 21.93
C GLN A 426 22.02 6.91 20.78
N SER A 427 21.63 7.21 19.56
CA SER A 427 22.46 7.20 18.35
C SER A 427 23.13 8.56 18.12
N PRO A 428 24.36 8.60 17.61
CA PRO A 428 24.93 9.84 17.06
C PRO A 428 24.23 10.16 15.72
N ASN A 429 24.07 11.45 15.46
CA ASN A 429 23.54 11.99 14.22
C ASN A 429 24.44 13.10 13.69
N ILE A 430 24.60 13.17 12.38
CA ILE A 430 25.21 14.29 11.68
C ILE A 430 24.30 14.65 10.52
N GLN A 431 23.85 15.90 10.47
CA GLN A 431 23.26 16.50 9.30
C GLN A 431 24.32 17.35 8.60
N LEU A 432 24.46 17.17 7.30
CA LEU A 432 25.54 17.76 6.51
C LEU A 432 24.98 18.43 5.26
N GLU A 433 25.20 19.73 5.16
CA GLU A 433 24.95 20.50 3.93
C GLU A 433 26.28 20.73 3.20
N LEU A 434 26.40 20.19 1.99
CA LEU A 434 27.57 20.28 1.13
C LEU A 434 27.41 21.46 0.17
N LEU A 435 28.49 22.22 -0.07
CA LEU A 435 28.55 23.33 -1.01
C LEU A 435 29.77 23.20 -1.90
N ASN A 436 29.60 23.38 -3.23
CA ASN A 436 30.66 23.27 -4.22
C ASN A 436 30.42 24.23 -5.38
N THR A 437 31.37 25.13 -5.62
CA THR A 437 31.37 26.02 -6.79
C THR A 437 32.45 25.66 -7.80
N THR A 438 33.16 24.56 -7.56
CA THR A 438 34.25 24.09 -8.44
C THR A 438 33.71 23.16 -9.53
N SER A 439 34.51 22.87 -10.54
CA SER A 439 34.21 21.85 -11.55
C SER A 439 34.60 20.42 -11.11
N LEU A 440 35.04 20.22 -9.87
CA LEU A 440 35.47 18.94 -9.31
C LEU A 440 34.31 18.25 -8.59
N ALA A 441 34.33 16.94 -8.57
CA ALA A 441 33.28 16.16 -7.87
C ALA A 441 33.44 16.27 -6.35
N MET A 442 32.36 16.60 -5.64
CA MET A 442 32.32 16.54 -4.18
C MET A 442 32.37 15.09 -3.70
N VAL A 443 33.12 14.86 -2.64
CA VAL A 443 33.26 13.54 -2.00
C VAL A 443 33.04 13.66 -0.50
N LEU A 444 32.30 12.73 0.05
CA LEU A 444 32.11 12.55 1.49
C LEU A 444 32.88 11.32 1.96
N PHE A 445 33.75 11.48 2.95
CA PHE A 445 34.44 10.41 3.67
C PHE A 445 33.76 10.15 5.00
N ILE A 446 33.54 8.89 5.31
CA ILE A 446 32.94 8.46 6.59
C ILE A 446 33.81 7.40 7.22
N THR A 447 33.99 7.48 8.54
CA THR A 447 34.72 6.48 9.33
C THR A 447 34.09 6.30 10.70
N SER A 448 34.20 5.08 11.23
CA SER A 448 33.83 4.74 12.62
C SER A 448 34.67 3.55 13.11
N ALA A 449 34.81 3.42 14.41
CA ALA A 449 35.62 2.33 15.00
C ALA A 449 34.87 0.97 14.97
N ASN A 450 33.60 0.96 15.33
CA ASN A 450 32.75 -0.23 15.38
C ASN A 450 31.28 0.20 15.46
N SER A 451 30.70 0.51 14.31
CA SER A 451 29.33 1.00 14.19
C SER A 451 28.78 0.66 12.83
N THR A 452 27.48 0.36 12.74
CA THR A 452 26.78 0.50 11.48
C THR A 452 26.33 1.94 11.34
N VAL A 453 26.68 2.56 10.23
CA VAL A 453 26.30 3.93 9.91
C VAL A 453 25.42 3.89 8.68
N HIS A 454 24.33 4.64 8.72
CA HIS A 454 23.40 4.84 7.62
C HIS A 454 23.46 6.28 7.14
N LEU A 455 23.41 6.49 5.84
CA LEU A 455 23.32 7.77 5.18
C LEU A 455 22.09 7.81 4.31
N TRP A 456 21.38 8.92 4.29
CA TRP A 456 20.32 9.21 3.32
C TRP A 456 20.58 10.53 2.64
N HIS A 457 20.40 10.55 1.33
CA HIS A 457 20.38 11.79 0.57
C HIS A 457 18.98 12.40 0.69
N VAL A 458 18.84 13.54 1.37
CA VAL A 458 17.54 14.13 1.71
C VAL A 458 16.71 14.49 0.49
N TYR A 459 17.34 14.85 -0.61
CA TYR A 459 16.66 15.17 -1.87
C TYR A 459 16.42 13.95 -2.79
N GLU A 460 16.47 12.74 -2.25
CA GLU A 460 16.03 11.51 -2.93
C GLU A 460 16.82 11.16 -4.20
N VAL A 461 18.09 11.52 -4.24
CA VAL A 461 18.99 11.29 -5.37
C VAL A 461 20.20 10.44 -4.97
N PRO A 462 20.93 9.82 -5.94
CA PRO A 462 21.88 8.77 -5.64
C PRO A 462 23.17 9.24 -4.97
N PHE A 463 23.76 8.32 -4.21
CA PHE A 463 25.19 8.31 -3.95
C PHE A 463 25.93 7.55 -5.07
N GLN A 464 27.04 8.11 -5.55
CA GLN A 464 27.77 7.62 -6.70
C GLN A 464 29.12 7.01 -6.34
N ASP A 465 29.48 5.90 -6.99
CA ASP A 465 30.86 5.43 -7.06
C ASP A 465 31.59 6.21 -8.16
N LEU A 466 32.54 7.06 -7.75
CA LEU A 466 33.31 7.89 -8.68
C LEU A 466 34.50 7.15 -9.34
N GLY A 467 34.53 5.80 -9.25
CA GLY A 467 35.47 4.96 -9.99
C GLY A 467 36.83 4.71 -9.32
N TYR A 468 36.92 4.84 -7.99
CA TYR A 468 38.11 4.44 -7.22
C TYR A 468 37.82 3.16 -6.41
N PRO A 469 38.13 1.95 -6.95
CA PRO A 469 37.48 0.69 -6.56
C PRO A 469 37.64 0.22 -5.11
N ALA A 470 38.55 0.79 -4.33
CA ALA A 470 38.83 0.31 -2.98
C ALA A 470 38.22 1.17 -1.86
N LEU A 471 37.68 2.33 -2.18
CA LEU A 471 37.23 3.32 -1.20
C LEU A 471 35.79 3.78 -1.43
N PHE A 472 35.38 3.94 -2.70
CA PHE A 472 34.05 4.45 -3.04
C PHE A 472 32.97 3.40 -2.88
N GLN A 473 31.84 3.83 -2.31
CA GLN A 473 30.62 3.08 -2.20
C GLN A 473 29.49 3.88 -2.86
N ALA A 474 28.77 3.26 -3.77
CA ALA A 474 27.52 3.78 -4.33
C ALA A 474 26.37 3.61 -3.32
N GLY A 475 25.30 4.32 -3.55
CA GLY A 475 24.04 4.10 -2.86
C GLY A 475 23.44 2.74 -3.13
N ASP A 476 22.49 2.35 -2.29
CA ASP A 476 21.72 1.12 -2.42
C ASP A 476 20.20 1.43 -2.43
N SER A 477 19.42 0.40 -2.72
CA SER A 477 17.95 0.46 -2.80
C SER A 477 17.28 -0.09 -1.54
N GLU A 478 18.02 -0.30 -0.44
CA GLU A 478 17.47 -0.77 0.82
C GLU A 478 17.21 0.40 1.78
N SER A 479 16.36 0.20 2.76
CA SER A 479 16.03 1.23 3.77
C SER A 479 15.62 2.59 3.17
N THR A 480 14.92 2.55 2.04
CA THR A 480 14.39 3.74 1.34
C THR A 480 13.01 4.17 1.84
N ILE A 481 12.51 3.58 2.93
CA ILE A 481 11.24 3.98 3.56
C ILE A 481 11.35 5.39 4.12
N GLY A 482 10.42 6.27 3.72
CA GLY A 482 10.37 7.66 4.20
C GLY A 482 9.88 7.79 5.65
N GLU A 483 10.27 8.89 6.32
CA GLU A 483 9.96 9.14 7.74
C GLU A 483 8.46 9.29 8.04
N ILE A 484 7.76 10.22 7.43
CA ILE A 484 6.39 10.59 7.83
C ILE A 484 5.39 9.46 7.58
N GLY A 485 5.42 8.85 6.40
CA GLY A 485 4.46 7.82 5.99
C GLY A 485 4.88 6.39 6.28
N GLY A 486 6.17 6.15 6.50
CA GLY A 486 6.76 4.82 6.44
C GLY A 486 7.29 4.27 7.76
N THR A 487 8.12 5.01 8.47
CA THR A 487 8.89 4.51 9.63
C THR A 487 8.09 4.45 10.93
N GLY A 488 7.02 5.22 11.06
CA GLY A 488 6.20 5.31 12.27
C GLY A 488 5.65 3.95 12.75
N LYS A 489 5.63 3.73 14.07
CA LYS A 489 5.12 2.50 14.67
C LYS A 489 3.60 2.41 14.62
N SER A 490 2.93 3.55 14.73
CA SER A 490 1.45 3.67 14.69
C SER A 490 0.90 3.95 13.30
N VAL A 491 1.76 4.07 12.27
CA VAL A 491 1.36 4.27 10.88
C VAL A 491 1.37 2.93 10.14
N ILE A 492 0.33 2.65 9.37
CA ILE A 492 0.30 1.54 8.41
C ILE A 492 0.98 2.01 7.14
N SER A 493 2.19 1.53 6.88
CA SER A 493 3.00 1.89 5.71
C SER A 493 2.64 1.04 4.50
N VAL A 494 2.43 1.69 3.36
CA VAL A 494 1.88 1.05 2.16
C VAL A 494 2.84 1.15 0.98
N GLY A 495 3.29 0.00 0.47
CA GLY A 495 4.02 -0.13 -0.79
C GLY A 495 3.09 -0.26 -2.00
N ALA A 496 3.65 -0.16 -3.21
CA ALA A 496 2.91 -0.14 -4.46
C ALA A 496 3.22 -1.33 -5.36
N TYR A 497 2.18 -1.93 -5.98
CA TYR A 497 2.34 -2.90 -7.05
C TYR A 497 1.49 -2.57 -8.27
N THR A 498 1.81 -3.21 -9.41
CA THR A 498 1.22 -2.93 -10.71
C THR A 498 -0.07 -3.71 -10.90
N THR A 499 -1.18 -3.02 -11.14
CA THR A 499 -2.44 -3.63 -11.58
C THR A 499 -2.80 -3.27 -13.03
N LYS A 500 -2.09 -2.30 -13.59
CA LYS A 500 -2.28 -1.80 -14.95
C LYS A 500 -0.95 -1.25 -15.46
N ASN A 501 -0.53 -1.64 -16.65
CA ASN A 501 0.70 -1.16 -17.29
C ASN A 501 0.45 -0.35 -18.56
N SER A 502 -0.81 -0.12 -18.91
CA SER A 502 -1.23 0.72 -20.02
C SER A 502 -2.68 1.16 -19.83
N TYR A 503 -3.04 2.30 -20.39
CA TYR A 503 -4.41 2.82 -20.39
C TYR A 503 -4.72 3.55 -21.70
N THR A 504 -5.98 3.90 -21.90
CA THR A 504 -6.43 4.68 -23.06
C THR A 504 -6.72 6.10 -22.59
N ASP A 505 -6.06 7.07 -23.19
CA ASP A 505 -6.27 8.49 -22.90
C ASP A 505 -7.60 9.03 -23.49
N ILE A 506 -7.88 10.29 -23.21
CA ILE A 506 -9.12 10.96 -23.64
C ILE A 506 -9.25 11.02 -25.17
N ASN A 507 -8.15 10.96 -25.92
CA ASN A 507 -8.10 10.97 -27.38
C ASN A 507 -8.23 9.56 -27.99
N GLY A 508 -8.32 8.53 -27.14
CA GLY A 508 -8.39 7.12 -27.56
C GLY A 508 -7.04 6.51 -27.90
N GLN A 509 -5.94 7.16 -27.53
CA GLN A 509 -4.58 6.62 -27.72
C GLN A 509 -4.22 5.70 -26.57
N GLN A 510 -3.47 4.63 -26.88
CA GLN A 510 -2.92 3.75 -25.85
C GLN A 510 -1.64 4.39 -25.31
N GLN A 511 -1.63 4.67 -24.02
CA GLN A 511 -0.48 5.14 -23.28
C GLN A 511 0.15 3.95 -22.55
N GLN A 512 1.47 3.88 -22.57
CA GLN A 512 2.28 3.01 -21.74
C GLN A 512 2.94 3.84 -20.65
N ILE A 513 3.02 3.28 -19.46
CA ILE A 513 3.70 3.93 -18.34
C ILE A 513 5.22 3.84 -18.49
N ALA A 514 5.92 4.81 -17.90
CA ALA A 514 7.38 4.86 -17.91
C ALA A 514 7.99 3.69 -17.13
N ASP A 515 7.44 3.35 -15.97
CA ASP A 515 7.80 2.17 -15.19
C ASP A 515 7.01 0.95 -15.67
N TYR A 516 7.34 0.43 -16.88
CA TYR A 516 6.68 -0.77 -17.39
C TYR A 516 7.01 -1.99 -16.54
N ARG A 517 5.96 -2.54 -15.92
CA ARG A 517 6.00 -3.79 -15.17
C ARG A 517 4.88 -4.71 -15.64
N GLU A 518 5.09 -6.01 -15.46
CA GLU A 518 4.00 -6.96 -15.64
C GLU A 518 2.95 -6.77 -14.54
N ILE A 519 1.72 -7.15 -14.87
CA ILE A 519 0.63 -7.04 -13.90
C ILE A 519 0.86 -8.05 -12.78
N GLY A 520 0.92 -7.56 -11.55
CA GLY A 520 1.24 -8.31 -10.35
C GLY A 520 2.58 -7.92 -9.73
N GLU A 521 3.56 -7.48 -10.52
CA GLU A 521 4.89 -7.12 -10.03
C GLU A 521 4.89 -5.87 -9.14
N LEU A 522 5.86 -5.82 -8.22
CA LEU A 522 6.14 -4.64 -7.40
C LEU A 522 6.56 -3.47 -8.30
N ALA A 523 6.07 -2.28 -8.05
CA ALA A 523 6.52 -1.08 -8.75
C ALA A 523 8.02 -0.81 -8.44
N THR A 524 8.81 -0.38 -9.43
CA THR A 524 10.26 -0.17 -9.25
C THR A 524 10.55 0.88 -8.20
N PHE A 525 9.74 1.93 -8.20
CA PHE A 525 9.88 3.06 -7.29
C PHE A 525 9.47 2.73 -5.84
N SER A 526 8.67 1.67 -5.60
CA SER A 526 8.11 1.40 -4.27
C SER A 526 9.19 1.20 -3.22
N SER A 527 9.33 2.15 -2.31
CA SER A 527 10.33 2.16 -1.25
C SER A 527 10.29 0.91 -0.37
N ARG A 528 11.45 0.51 0.13
CA ARG A 528 11.73 -0.79 0.75
C ARG A 528 12.34 -0.64 2.12
N GLY A 529 12.01 -1.58 3.00
CA GLY A 529 12.70 -1.75 4.27
C GLY A 529 14.08 -2.41 4.14
N PRO A 530 14.65 -2.77 5.30
CA PRO A 530 14.13 -2.55 6.65
C PRO A 530 14.19 -1.09 7.10
N THR A 531 13.47 -0.73 8.15
CA THR A 531 13.79 0.48 8.89
C THR A 531 15.16 0.34 9.57
N ARG A 532 15.77 1.44 9.99
CA ARG A 532 17.11 1.41 10.63
C ARG A 532 17.16 0.54 11.90
N ASP A 533 16.06 0.38 12.61
CA ASP A 533 15.94 -0.53 13.76
C ASP A 533 15.56 -1.99 13.38
N GLY A 534 15.49 -2.30 12.07
CA GLY A 534 15.31 -3.64 11.53
C GLY A 534 13.86 -4.10 11.44
N ARG A 535 12.87 -3.23 11.62
CA ARG A 535 11.46 -3.58 11.42
C ARG A 535 11.16 -3.78 9.93
N VAL A 536 10.24 -4.69 9.66
CA VAL A 536 9.69 -4.86 8.32
C VAL A 536 8.79 -3.68 7.99
N LYS A 537 9.08 -3.04 6.89
CA LYS A 537 8.27 -2.06 6.18
C LYS A 537 8.50 -2.26 4.67
N PRO A 538 7.50 -1.92 3.81
CA PRO A 538 6.14 -1.49 4.17
C PRO A 538 5.41 -2.56 4.97
N ASP A 539 4.27 -2.22 5.60
CA ASP A 539 3.44 -3.20 6.30
C ASP A 539 2.62 -4.06 5.32
N ILE A 540 2.15 -3.47 4.23
CA ILE A 540 1.28 -4.10 3.23
C ILE A 540 1.52 -3.46 1.87
N THR A 541 1.19 -4.14 0.77
CA THR A 541 1.20 -3.54 -0.56
C THR A 541 -0.21 -3.45 -1.16
N ALA A 542 -0.43 -2.41 -1.96
CA ALA A 542 -1.69 -2.16 -2.65
C ALA A 542 -1.45 -1.66 -4.08
N PRO A 543 -2.47 -1.67 -4.96
CA PRO A 543 -2.38 -1.08 -6.28
C PRO A 543 -1.93 0.37 -6.24
N GLY A 544 -0.79 0.69 -6.86
CA GLY A 544 -0.23 2.04 -6.88
C GLY A 544 0.40 2.42 -8.22
N ASN A 545 0.62 1.44 -9.10
CA ASN A 545 1.11 1.71 -10.43
C ASN A 545 -0.07 1.77 -11.41
N VAL A 546 -0.31 2.96 -11.94
CA VAL A 546 -1.44 3.45 -12.73
C VAL A 546 -2.80 3.27 -12.04
N VAL A 547 -3.17 4.23 -11.25
CA VAL A 547 -4.51 4.35 -10.68
C VAL A 547 -5.20 5.56 -11.29
N VAL A 548 -6.47 5.41 -11.69
CA VAL A 548 -7.26 6.48 -12.27
C VAL A 548 -8.22 7.05 -11.24
N ALA A 549 -8.14 8.36 -11.01
CA ALA A 549 -8.98 9.05 -10.04
C ALA A 549 -9.25 10.50 -10.48
N PRO A 550 -10.20 11.21 -9.82
CA PRO A 550 -10.50 12.61 -10.15
C PRO A 550 -9.30 13.52 -9.86
N ILE A 551 -9.11 14.53 -10.68
CA ILE A 551 -8.12 15.61 -10.46
C ILE A 551 -8.82 16.96 -10.41
N SER A 552 -8.11 18.00 -9.94
CA SER A 552 -8.66 19.34 -9.84
C SER A 552 -9.03 19.91 -11.21
N SER A 553 -10.26 20.38 -11.37
CA SER A 553 -10.69 21.09 -12.57
C SER A 553 -10.12 22.53 -12.65
N PHE A 554 -9.49 22.99 -11.59
CA PHE A 554 -8.82 24.30 -11.51
C PHE A 554 -7.33 24.21 -11.84
N ASP A 555 -6.73 23.02 -11.78
CA ASP A 555 -5.37 22.73 -12.22
C ASP A 555 -5.32 22.63 -13.74
N THR A 556 -5.11 23.79 -14.38
CA THR A 556 -5.13 23.88 -15.86
C THR A 556 -3.87 23.29 -16.50
N GLU A 557 -2.77 23.16 -15.77
CA GLU A 557 -1.52 22.59 -16.27
C GLU A 557 -1.67 21.07 -16.42
N THR A 558 -2.01 20.38 -15.35
CA THR A 558 -2.25 18.93 -15.38
C THR A 558 -3.41 18.56 -16.32
N ALA A 559 -4.50 19.35 -16.35
CA ALA A 559 -5.64 19.09 -17.22
C ALA A 559 -5.31 19.26 -18.73
N GLN A 560 -4.21 19.91 -19.10
CA GLN A 560 -3.73 20.04 -20.49
C GLN A 560 -2.80 18.89 -20.91
N MET A 561 -2.36 18.05 -19.98
CA MET A 561 -1.57 16.84 -20.27
C MET A 561 -2.50 15.73 -20.79
N GLU A 562 -2.97 15.87 -22.04
CA GLU A 562 -4.00 14.99 -22.63
C GLU A 562 -3.63 13.50 -22.55
N GLU A 563 -2.35 13.19 -22.52
CA GLU A 563 -1.82 11.83 -22.42
C GLU A 563 -2.13 11.13 -21.08
N ILE A 564 -2.31 11.88 -19.98
CA ILE A 564 -2.66 11.31 -18.66
C ILE A 564 -4.16 11.42 -18.37
N ILE A 565 -4.90 12.23 -19.11
CA ILE A 565 -6.35 12.39 -18.93
C ILE A 565 -7.06 11.18 -19.53
N VAL A 566 -7.87 10.49 -18.73
CA VAL A 566 -8.59 9.28 -19.11
C VAL A 566 -10.08 9.53 -19.38
N ALA A 567 -10.67 10.49 -18.65
CA ALA A 567 -12.09 10.84 -18.81
C ALA A 567 -12.35 12.30 -18.43
N LEU A 568 -13.40 12.88 -19.02
CA LEU A 568 -13.98 14.17 -18.63
C LEU A 568 -15.46 13.99 -18.31
N VAL A 569 -15.85 14.36 -17.10
CA VAL A 569 -17.25 14.37 -16.68
C VAL A 569 -17.88 15.70 -17.05
N SER A 570 -19.00 15.67 -17.77
CA SER A 570 -19.73 16.88 -18.23
C SER A 570 -18.81 17.91 -18.88
N ASN A 571 -17.70 17.47 -19.51
CA ASN A 571 -16.64 18.26 -20.16
C ASN A 571 -15.87 19.23 -19.24
N ASN A 572 -15.96 19.09 -17.92
CA ASN A 572 -15.33 20.03 -16.98
C ASN A 572 -14.47 19.35 -15.90
N TRP A 573 -14.82 18.14 -15.45
CA TRP A 573 -14.15 17.49 -14.33
C TRP A 573 -13.30 16.31 -14.83
N PRO A 574 -11.97 16.45 -14.80
CA PRO A 574 -11.08 15.45 -15.34
C PRO A 574 -10.78 14.31 -14.36
N TYR A 575 -10.49 13.15 -14.96
CA TYR A 575 -9.91 12.00 -14.31
C TYR A 575 -8.59 11.68 -14.99
N ALA A 576 -7.53 11.51 -14.19
CA ALA A 576 -6.19 11.23 -14.68
C ALA A 576 -5.63 9.92 -14.14
N ALA A 577 -4.64 9.39 -14.84
CA ALA A 577 -3.86 8.22 -14.45
C ALA A 577 -2.56 8.68 -13.78
N PHE A 578 -2.39 8.36 -12.48
CA PHE A 578 -1.17 8.63 -11.71
C PHE A 578 -0.55 7.35 -11.20
N GLU A 579 0.73 7.40 -10.85
CA GLU A 579 1.49 6.31 -10.25
C GLU A 579 2.22 6.80 -8.98
N GLY A 580 2.47 5.89 -8.04
CA GLY A 580 3.15 6.20 -6.78
C GLY A 580 2.59 5.40 -5.60
N THR A 581 3.35 5.30 -4.53
CA THR A 581 2.85 4.82 -3.23
C THR A 581 1.79 5.77 -2.67
N SER A 582 1.80 7.03 -3.12
CA SER A 582 0.71 7.99 -2.90
C SER A 582 -0.65 7.49 -3.40
N MET A 583 -0.70 6.60 -4.41
CA MET A 583 -1.94 6.02 -4.97
C MET A 583 -2.29 4.70 -4.29
N SER A 584 -1.32 3.95 -3.78
CA SER A 584 -1.57 2.71 -3.02
C SER A 584 -2.06 3.00 -1.59
N THR A 585 -1.58 4.04 -0.97
CA THR A 585 -1.97 4.48 0.39
C THR A 585 -3.47 4.72 0.53
N PRO A 586 -4.14 5.50 -0.34
CA PRO A 586 -5.58 5.72 -0.25
C PRO A 586 -6.42 4.47 -0.57
N VAL A 587 -5.87 3.47 -1.27
CA VAL A 587 -6.52 2.15 -1.41
C VAL A 587 -6.62 1.49 -0.04
N VAL A 588 -5.52 1.43 0.71
CA VAL A 588 -5.51 0.86 2.07
C VAL A 588 -6.36 1.71 3.03
N THR A 589 -6.26 3.05 2.95
CA THR A 589 -7.07 3.97 3.75
C THR A 589 -8.56 3.70 3.59
N GLY A 590 -9.03 3.56 2.36
CA GLY A 590 -10.45 3.28 2.12
C GLY A 590 -10.86 1.87 2.58
N ILE A 591 -9.98 0.85 2.42
CA ILE A 591 -10.26 -0.50 2.95
C ILE A 591 -10.31 -0.49 4.48
N VAL A 592 -9.44 0.24 5.14
CA VAL A 592 -9.50 0.44 6.61
C VAL A 592 -10.79 1.15 7.01
N ALA A 593 -11.29 2.10 6.21
CA ALA A 593 -12.61 2.69 6.46
C ALA A 593 -13.74 1.66 6.39
N LEU A 594 -13.70 0.69 5.45
CA LEU A 594 -14.67 -0.41 5.40
C LEU A 594 -14.55 -1.33 6.64
N MET A 595 -13.35 -1.58 7.12
CA MET A 595 -13.11 -2.34 8.36
C MET A 595 -13.65 -1.58 9.59
N LEU A 596 -13.47 -0.26 9.65
CA LEU A 596 -13.99 0.59 10.73
C LEU A 596 -15.52 0.72 10.68
N GLU A 597 -16.16 0.66 9.52
CA GLU A 597 -17.61 0.54 9.40
C GLU A 597 -18.11 -0.78 10.01
N ALA A 598 -17.35 -1.89 9.82
CA ALA A 598 -17.67 -3.19 10.40
C ALA A 598 -17.38 -3.25 11.90
N ASN A 599 -16.32 -2.60 12.37
CA ASN A 599 -15.93 -2.51 13.77
C ASN A 599 -15.24 -1.16 14.07
N PRO A 600 -15.98 -0.19 14.64
CA PRO A 600 -15.47 1.17 14.86
C PRO A 600 -14.40 1.29 15.95
N ASP A 601 -14.22 0.27 16.78
CA ASP A 601 -13.29 0.28 17.91
C ASP A 601 -11.91 -0.38 17.61
N LEU A 602 -11.67 -0.77 16.36
CA LEU A 602 -10.38 -1.38 15.99
C LEU A 602 -9.21 -0.45 16.26
N THR A 603 -8.16 -1.01 16.84
CA THR A 603 -6.85 -0.35 16.96
C THR A 603 -6.00 -0.66 15.73
N LYS A 604 -4.93 0.12 15.52
CA LYS A 604 -3.94 -0.14 14.45
C LYS A 604 -3.38 -1.57 14.52
N ASP A 605 -3.02 -2.05 15.70
CA ASP A 605 -2.45 -3.39 15.87
C ASP A 605 -3.45 -4.49 15.48
N GLN A 606 -4.73 -4.31 15.83
CA GLN A 606 -5.79 -5.25 15.44
C GLN A 606 -6.02 -5.24 13.93
N ILE A 607 -6.00 -4.08 13.30
CA ILE A 607 -6.06 -3.96 11.84
C ILE A 607 -4.85 -4.66 11.21
N MET A 608 -3.65 -4.42 11.73
CA MET A 608 -2.45 -5.09 11.23
C MET A 608 -2.49 -6.60 11.39
N ASP A 609 -2.99 -7.11 12.52
CA ASP A 609 -3.19 -8.56 12.71
C ASP A 609 -4.16 -9.14 11.68
N ILE A 610 -5.23 -8.42 11.34
CA ILE A 610 -6.18 -8.82 10.31
C ILE A 610 -5.52 -8.76 8.92
N LEU A 611 -4.85 -7.67 8.58
CA LEU A 611 -4.20 -7.51 7.28
C LEU A 611 -3.13 -8.59 7.04
N LYS A 612 -2.30 -8.89 8.05
CA LYS A 612 -1.30 -9.97 7.99
C LYS A 612 -1.90 -11.35 7.72
N GLN A 613 -3.08 -11.63 8.29
CA GLN A 613 -3.76 -12.91 8.12
C GLN A 613 -4.51 -13.03 6.80
N THR A 614 -4.85 -11.92 6.17
CA THR A 614 -5.73 -11.86 5.00
C THR A 614 -5.04 -11.36 3.74
N ALA A 615 -3.79 -10.90 3.87
CA ALA A 615 -2.98 -10.52 2.72
C ALA A 615 -2.81 -11.72 1.77
N ARG A 616 -2.73 -11.41 0.47
CA ARG A 616 -2.56 -12.41 -0.58
C ARG A 616 -1.08 -12.56 -0.92
N GLU A 617 -0.69 -13.81 -1.08
CA GLU A 617 0.55 -14.20 -1.74
C GLU A 617 0.22 -14.76 -3.13
N ASP A 618 1.11 -14.57 -4.09
CA ASP A 618 1.00 -15.10 -5.45
C ASP A 618 2.40 -15.38 -6.06
N ASP A 619 2.43 -15.68 -7.35
CA ASP A 619 3.69 -16.00 -8.04
C ASP A 619 4.68 -14.81 -8.04
N ASP A 620 4.21 -13.55 -7.97
CA ASP A 620 5.04 -12.34 -7.95
C ASP A 620 5.60 -12.05 -6.56
N THR A 621 4.81 -12.26 -5.50
CA THR A 621 5.27 -12.07 -4.12
C THR A 621 6.20 -13.19 -3.68
N GLY A 622 6.05 -14.39 -4.24
CA GLY A 622 6.62 -15.61 -3.70
C GLY A 622 6.07 -15.92 -2.30
N ASP A 623 6.71 -16.87 -1.61
CA ASP A 623 6.40 -17.21 -0.23
C ASP A 623 6.94 -16.13 0.71
N ILE A 624 6.06 -15.42 1.43
CA ILE A 624 6.43 -14.39 2.40
C ILE A 624 6.62 -15.03 3.78
N PRO A 625 7.77 -14.82 4.44
CA PRO A 625 7.98 -15.35 5.80
C PRO A 625 6.97 -14.78 6.80
N ASP A 626 6.68 -15.51 7.88
CA ASP A 626 5.84 -15.02 8.98
C ASP A 626 6.31 -13.67 9.57
N THR A 627 7.61 -13.37 9.42
CA THR A 627 8.20 -12.10 9.82
C THR A 627 7.94 -10.97 8.84
N GLY A 628 7.40 -11.25 7.66
CA GLY A 628 7.17 -10.30 6.58
C GLY A 628 8.34 -10.16 5.61
N SER A 629 8.14 -9.38 4.56
CA SER A 629 9.10 -9.04 3.50
C SER A 629 9.39 -7.55 3.50
N HIS A 630 10.64 -7.16 3.31
CA HIS A 630 11.03 -5.75 3.16
C HIS A 630 10.57 -5.13 1.82
N LEU A 631 10.07 -5.94 0.90
CA LEU A 631 9.52 -5.54 -0.40
C LEU A 631 7.99 -5.46 -0.37
N TRP A 632 7.36 -6.52 0.13
CA TRP A 632 5.92 -6.75 0.05
C TRP A 632 5.17 -6.53 1.37
N GLY A 633 5.89 -6.26 2.46
CA GLY A 633 5.29 -6.32 3.79
C GLY A 633 4.76 -7.71 4.09
N PHE A 634 3.50 -7.80 4.45
CA PHE A 634 2.81 -9.08 4.65
C PHE A 634 2.03 -9.55 3.40
N GLY A 635 2.22 -8.92 2.24
CA GLY A 635 1.64 -9.31 0.95
C GLY A 635 0.74 -8.24 0.33
N LYS A 636 -0.07 -8.65 -0.63
CA LYS A 636 -1.04 -7.81 -1.35
C LYS A 636 -2.36 -7.74 -0.59
N ILE A 637 -2.91 -6.54 -0.40
CA ILE A 637 -4.17 -6.36 0.34
C ILE A 637 -5.36 -7.04 -0.34
N ASP A 638 -6.28 -7.60 0.46
CA ASP A 638 -7.54 -8.21 0.04
C ASP A 638 -8.70 -7.61 0.85
N ALA A 639 -9.46 -6.70 0.25
CA ALA A 639 -10.53 -5.98 0.93
C ALA A 639 -11.63 -6.92 1.45
N GLN A 640 -12.02 -7.92 0.66
CA GLN A 640 -13.06 -8.86 1.06
C GLN A 640 -12.62 -9.70 2.26
N ALA A 641 -11.41 -10.26 2.21
CA ALA A 641 -10.89 -11.09 3.27
C ALA A 641 -10.68 -10.27 4.57
N ALA A 642 -10.19 -9.01 4.44
CA ALA A 642 -10.01 -8.12 5.58
C ALA A 642 -11.34 -7.75 6.26
N VAL A 643 -12.38 -7.39 5.50
CA VAL A 643 -13.69 -7.07 6.08
C VAL A 643 -14.36 -8.32 6.66
N MET A 644 -14.29 -9.48 6.00
CA MET A 644 -14.78 -10.75 6.55
C MET A 644 -14.12 -11.10 7.89
N ALA A 645 -12.81 -10.99 7.96
CA ALA A 645 -12.08 -11.25 9.20
C ALA A 645 -12.42 -10.21 10.28
N THR A 646 -12.72 -8.98 9.90
CA THR A 646 -13.21 -7.94 10.83
C THR A 646 -14.58 -8.28 11.40
N GLU A 647 -15.54 -8.74 10.58
CA GLU A 647 -16.85 -9.19 11.06
C GLU A 647 -16.73 -10.36 12.05
N GLU A 648 -15.86 -11.31 11.75
CA GLU A 648 -15.56 -12.41 12.67
C GLU A 648 -14.86 -11.94 13.95
N TYR A 649 -14.06 -10.87 13.85
CA TYR A 649 -13.40 -10.23 14.99
C TYR A 649 -14.41 -9.55 15.93
N THR A 650 -15.53 -9.05 15.39
CA THR A 650 -16.67 -8.52 16.17
C THR A 650 -17.55 -9.61 16.76
N GLY A 651 -17.42 -10.84 16.25
CA GLY A 651 -18.15 -11.99 16.79
C GLY A 651 -17.74 -12.25 18.22
N ILE A 652 -18.45 -11.64 19.17
CA ILE A 652 -18.46 -12.04 20.56
C ILE A 652 -18.79 -13.52 20.58
N SER A 653 -17.82 -14.37 20.91
CA SER A 653 -18.15 -15.74 21.26
C SER A 653 -19.25 -15.67 22.32
N SER A 654 -20.14 -16.62 22.35
CA SER A 654 -21.31 -16.67 23.25
C SER A 654 -20.99 -16.46 24.74
N ASN A 655 -19.74 -16.20 25.11
CA ASN A 655 -19.22 -15.91 26.43
C ASN A 655 -18.55 -14.54 26.60
N GLY A 656 -18.56 -13.65 25.62
CA GLY A 656 -18.05 -12.27 25.75
C GLY A 656 -16.53 -12.13 25.89
N GLN A 657 -15.74 -13.10 25.43
CA GLN A 657 -14.28 -13.07 25.45
C GLN A 657 -13.72 -13.06 24.03
N ASN A 658 -12.88 -12.05 23.74
CA ASN A 658 -12.03 -12.07 22.55
C ASN A 658 -11.06 -13.27 22.63
N ILE A 659 -11.14 -14.20 21.69
CA ILE A 659 -10.26 -15.36 21.66
C ILE A 659 -9.24 -15.16 20.54
N PRO A 660 -7.92 -15.08 20.86
CA PRO A 660 -6.86 -15.02 19.87
C PRO A 660 -6.86 -16.26 18.96
N ARG A 661 -6.51 -16.13 17.71
CA ARG A 661 -6.45 -17.26 16.77
C ARG A 661 -5.15 -18.07 16.87
N HIS A 662 -4.07 -17.45 17.36
CA HIS A 662 -2.74 -18.05 17.46
C HIS A 662 -2.16 -17.89 18.86
N PHE A 663 -1.30 -18.84 19.24
CA PHE A 663 -0.46 -18.67 20.41
C PHE A 663 0.56 -17.57 20.17
N SER A 664 0.73 -16.65 21.11
CA SER A 664 1.84 -15.68 21.08
C SER A 664 2.42 -15.46 22.48
N LEU A 665 3.69 -15.05 22.50
CA LEU A 665 4.40 -14.57 23.67
C LEU A 665 4.97 -13.19 23.32
N GLU A 666 4.50 -12.17 24.02
CA GLU A 666 4.92 -10.78 23.78
C GLU A 666 6.20 -10.44 24.58
N ASP A 667 6.87 -9.39 24.19
CA ASP A 667 7.96 -8.83 24.95
C ASP A 667 7.50 -8.32 26.31
N ASN A 668 8.32 -8.53 27.34
CA ASN A 668 7.98 -8.07 28.67
C ASN A 668 8.13 -6.56 28.81
N TYR A 669 7.22 -5.92 29.51
CA TYR A 669 7.26 -4.49 29.76
C TYR A 669 7.04 -4.15 31.24
N PRO A 670 7.89 -3.25 31.80
CA PRO A 670 9.07 -2.62 31.21
C PRO A 670 10.24 -3.61 31.00
N ASN A 671 11.12 -3.31 30.04
CA ASN A 671 12.38 -4.00 29.81
C ASN A 671 13.44 -2.99 29.29
N PRO A 672 14.51 -2.62 30.06
CA PRO A 672 14.86 -3.14 31.39
C PRO A 672 13.84 -2.83 32.49
N PHE A 673 13.83 -3.64 33.57
CA PHE A 673 12.84 -3.50 34.64
C PHE A 673 13.46 -3.50 36.06
N ASN A 674 12.74 -2.93 37.07
CA ASN A 674 13.13 -2.87 38.46
C ASN A 674 11.90 -2.78 39.39
N PRO A 675 11.65 -3.69 40.28
CA PRO A 675 11.98 -5.13 40.22
C PRO A 675 10.87 -5.93 39.53
N THR A 676 9.89 -5.26 38.92
CA THR A 676 8.64 -5.86 38.40
C THR A 676 8.52 -5.68 36.88
N THR A 677 8.11 -6.74 36.19
CA THR A 677 7.78 -6.69 34.77
C THR A 677 6.56 -7.53 34.48
N THR A 678 5.82 -7.19 33.42
CA THR A 678 4.66 -7.92 32.95
C THR A 678 5.01 -8.67 31.67
N ILE A 679 4.67 -9.95 31.60
CA ILE A 679 4.77 -10.80 30.43
C ILE A 679 3.35 -11.03 29.92
N GLN A 680 3.10 -10.71 28.66
CA GLN A 680 1.81 -10.93 28.00
C GLN A 680 1.88 -12.12 27.06
N TYR A 681 0.78 -12.88 26.95
CA TYR A 681 0.68 -14.02 26.05
C TYR A 681 -0.77 -14.25 25.63
N ARG A 682 -0.95 -14.94 24.50
CA ARG A 682 -2.27 -15.18 23.89
C ARG A 682 -2.48 -16.68 23.67
N LEU A 683 -3.71 -17.10 23.92
CA LEU A 683 -4.12 -18.52 23.81
C LEU A 683 -5.35 -18.63 22.88
N PRO A 684 -5.24 -19.32 21.73
CA PRO A 684 -6.37 -19.51 20.80
C PRO A 684 -7.39 -20.52 21.30
N ARG A 685 -7.03 -21.34 22.28
CA ARG A 685 -7.91 -22.35 22.92
C ARG A 685 -7.48 -22.58 24.36
N THR A 686 -8.40 -23.04 25.17
CA THR A 686 -8.11 -23.51 26.55
C THR A 686 -7.07 -24.62 26.49
N THR A 687 -5.95 -24.45 27.18
CA THR A 687 -4.82 -25.39 27.16
C THR A 687 -3.98 -25.30 28.42
N ALA A 688 -3.19 -26.35 28.67
CA ALA A 688 -2.20 -26.35 29.74
C ALA A 688 -1.04 -25.40 29.35
N VAL A 689 -0.80 -24.38 30.18
CA VAL A 689 0.25 -23.37 30.01
C VAL A 689 1.27 -23.50 31.10
N HIS A 690 2.54 -23.47 30.70
CA HIS A 690 3.67 -23.42 31.61
C HIS A 690 4.59 -22.26 31.28
N ILE A 691 4.73 -21.26 32.17
CA ILE A 691 5.65 -20.14 32.01
C ILE A 691 6.66 -20.15 33.12
N SER A 692 7.94 -20.22 32.78
CA SER A 692 9.06 -20.25 33.75
C SER A 692 10.16 -19.29 33.39
N ILE A 693 10.83 -18.75 34.41
CA ILE A 693 11.99 -17.85 34.30
C ILE A 693 13.28 -18.65 34.47
N TYR A 694 14.28 -18.35 33.64
CA TYR A 694 15.60 -18.98 33.66
C TYR A 694 16.71 -17.95 33.73
N ASN A 695 17.83 -18.27 34.37
CA ASN A 695 19.04 -17.46 34.32
C ASN A 695 19.91 -17.79 33.08
N MET A 696 21.00 -17.07 32.86
CA MET A 696 21.94 -17.30 31.76
C MET A 696 22.59 -18.71 31.74
N LYS A 697 22.55 -19.44 32.84
CA LYS A 697 23.04 -20.84 32.92
C LYS A 697 21.99 -21.88 32.60
N GLY A 698 20.76 -21.43 32.20
CA GLY A 698 19.64 -22.31 31.93
C GLY A 698 18.98 -22.91 33.19
N GLN A 699 19.31 -22.41 34.38
CA GLN A 699 18.70 -22.86 35.65
C GLN A 699 17.36 -22.15 35.82
N ARG A 700 16.32 -22.92 36.11
CA ARG A 700 14.99 -22.36 36.40
C ARG A 700 14.99 -21.61 37.72
N ILE A 701 14.60 -20.34 37.68
CA ILE A 701 14.51 -19.47 38.85
C ILE A 701 13.14 -19.57 39.50
N THR A 702 12.08 -19.50 38.72
CA THR A 702 10.71 -19.62 39.21
C THR A 702 9.77 -20.06 38.08
N THR A 703 8.62 -20.56 38.44
CA THR A 703 7.50 -20.78 37.53
C THR A 703 6.41 -19.75 37.84
N LEU A 704 5.96 -19.06 36.83
CA LEU A 704 4.95 -18.00 36.93
C LEU A 704 3.54 -18.50 36.65
N VAL A 705 3.39 -19.44 35.70
CA VAL A 705 2.13 -20.08 35.33
C VAL A 705 2.36 -21.58 35.21
N ASP A 706 1.47 -22.41 35.76
CA ASP A 706 1.50 -23.85 35.63
C ASP A 706 0.06 -24.40 35.82
N GLY A 707 -0.68 -24.53 34.73
CA GLY A 707 -2.07 -24.99 34.77
C GLY A 707 -2.84 -24.81 33.48
N GLU A 708 -4.08 -25.25 33.49
CA GLU A 708 -5.02 -25.05 32.40
C GLU A 708 -5.53 -23.59 32.42
N ILE A 709 -5.32 -22.87 31.33
CA ILE A 709 -5.72 -21.47 31.14
C ILE A 709 -6.71 -21.41 30.00
N GLU A 710 -7.80 -20.69 30.20
CA GLU A 710 -8.84 -20.48 29.18
C GLU A 710 -8.27 -19.74 27.94
N ALA A 711 -8.93 -19.92 26.79
CA ALA A 711 -8.63 -19.13 25.60
C ALA A 711 -8.75 -17.63 25.89
N GLY A 712 -7.85 -16.79 25.37
CA GLY A 712 -7.91 -15.34 25.59
C GLY A 712 -6.54 -14.69 25.68
N TYR A 713 -6.56 -13.40 26.03
CA TYR A 713 -5.39 -12.56 26.29
C TYR A 713 -5.03 -12.62 27.76
N HIS A 714 -3.78 -12.95 28.06
CA HIS A 714 -3.33 -13.16 29.43
C HIS A 714 -2.09 -12.33 29.73
N LYS A 715 -1.94 -12.01 31.01
CA LYS A 715 -0.73 -11.37 31.54
C LYS A 715 -0.32 -12.00 32.85
N VAL A 716 0.97 -12.14 33.06
CA VAL A 716 1.57 -12.56 34.32
C VAL A 716 2.65 -11.59 34.74
N ILE A 717 2.69 -11.28 36.02
CA ILE A 717 3.67 -10.35 36.58
C ILE A 717 4.80 -11.15 37.20
N TRP A 718 6.04 -10.79 36.87
CA TRP A 718 7.22 -11.31 37.55
C TRP A 718 7.78 -10.24 38.49
N GLU A 719 7.79 -10.53 39.81
CA GLU A 719 8.47 -9.74 40.83
C GLU A 719 9.83 -10.36 41.14
N ALA A 720 10.91 -9.70 40.73
CA ALA A 720 12.28 -10.21 40.82
C ALA A 720 13.04 -9.67 42.03
N ARG A 721 12.36 -9.48 43.19
CA ARG A 721 12.94 -8.86 44.39
C ARG A 721 14.13 -9.66 44.95
N ASP A 722 14.09 -10.98 44.86
CA ASP A 722 15.07 -11.86 45.48
C ASP A 722 16.14 -12.40 44.53
N VAL A 723 16.21 -11.86 43.30
CA VAL A 723 17.21 -12.24 42.29
C VAL A 723 18.14 -11.09 41.95
N SER A 724 19.37 -11.37 41.53
CA SER A 724 20.39 -10.36 41.24
C SER A 724 20.09 -9.65 39.90
N SER A 725 20.59 -8.42 39.73
CA SER A 725 20.59 -7.76 38.43
C SER A 725 21.26 -8.65 37.36
N GLY A 726 20.72 -8.68 36.15
CA GLY A 726 21.24 -9.50 35.07
C GLY A 726 20.21 -9.86 34.02
N VAL A 727 20.65 -10.58 33.00
CA VAL A 727 19.80 -11.10 31.92
C VAL A 727 19.11 -12.37 32.36
N TYR A 728 17.81 -12.44 32.12
CA TYR A 728 16.96 -13.60 32.35
C TYR A 728 16.17 -13.94 31.07
N PHE A 729 15.70 -15.15 31.00
CA PHE A 729 14.83 -15.63 29.91
C PHE A 729 13.52 -16.13 30.52
N TYR A 730 12.41 -15.80 29.91
CA TYR A 730 11.11 -16.40 30.20
C TYR A 730 10.70 -17.30 29.04
N ARG A 731 10.18 -18.47 29.35
CA ARG A 731 9.76 -19.46 28.37
C ARG A 731 8.32 -19.82 28.61
N ILE A 732 7.50 -19.75 27.56
CA ILE A 732 6.17 -20.36 27.53
C ILE A 732 6.21 -21.71 26.83
N SER A 733 5.38 -22.62 27.32
CA SER A 733 5.03 -23.89 26.67
C SER A 733 3.52 -24.04 26.79
N ALA A 734 2.83 -24.18 25.70
CA ALA A 734 1.38 -24.30 25.63
C ALA A 734 1.02 -25.19 24.44
N ASP A 735 0.59 -26.41 24.73
CA ASP A 735 0.35 -27.46 23.74
C ASP A 735 1.61 -27.71 22.86
N GLU A 736 1.53 -27.58 21.54
CA GLU A 736 2.67 -27.70 20.62
C GLU A 736 3.49 -26.43 20.50
N TYR A 737 2.98 -25.31 21.02
CA TYR A 737 3.65 -24.02 20.99
C TYR A 737 4.69 -23.85 22.08
N SER A 738 5.86 -23.33 21.73
CA SER A 738 6.90 -22.92 22.68
C SER A 738 7.64 -21.69 22.18
N ALA A 739 7.75 -20.67 23.02
CA ALA A 739 8.49 -19.45 22.74
C ALA A 739 9.33 -19.00 23.93
N VAL A 740 10.37 -18.21 23.67
CA VAL A 740 11.31 -17.67 24.68
C VAL A 740 11.51 -16.20 24.46
N GLY A 741 11.30 -15.41 25.51
CA GLY A 741 11.65 -13.99 25.54
C GLY A 741 12.84 -13.71 26.46
N LYS A 742 13.49 -12.55 26.30
CA LYS A 742 14.64 -12.11 27.07
C LYS A 742 14.31 -10.84 27.86
N CYS A 743 14.68 -10.77 29.11
CA CYS A 743 14.47 -9.60 29.94
C CYS A 743 15.73 -9.21 30.74
N LEU A 744 15.89 -7.90 31.00
CA LEU A 744 17.03 -7.32 31.74
C LEU A 744 16.53 -6.71 33.05
N LEU A 745 16.95 -7.30 34.17
CA LEU A 745 16.71 -6.76 35.51
C LEU A 745 17.83 -5.84 35.90
N ILE A 746 17.51 -4.59 36.28
CA ILE A 746 18.45 -3.59 36.80
C ILE A 746 17.94 -3.17 38.18
N LYS A 747 18.72 -3.43 39.24
CA LYS A 747 18.44 -2.99 40.61
C LYS A 747 19.28 -1.79 40.97
#